data_109df9045a139721bd41bac187920217
#
_entry.id   109df9045a139721bd41bac187920217
#
_cell.length_a   1.000
_cell.length_b   1.000
_cell.length_c   1.000
_cell.angle_alpha   90.00
_cell.angle_beta   90.00
_cell.angle_gamma   90.00
#
_symmetry.space_group_name_H-M   'P 1'
#
loop_
_entity.id
_entity.type
_entity.pdbx_description
1 polymer ?
#
loop_
_entity_poly.entity_id
_entity_poly.type
_entity_poly.pdbx_seq_one_letter_code
_entity_poly.pdbx_strand_id
1 'polypeptide(L)'
;MNISDYKHLDNILLQVNKPARYTGGEFGSFRKYGCPLDMAISYPDLYEIGMSNTALKVLYNIFNGIEGVNCERVFAPAPDFEEKLREAGIPLYTLETGIPLKKLDIIAFTIGYELTGTNVLNIIDMGGIPLEADERGEDDPIVIAGGPGVTNPEPFGKIFDAIFIGEAEDAYEPLLEEVIVIKKRGGKRSDIIALFESKSFIWTRNKKEKVHRAIWSDFGKRVYPAARGPVPSIKAVQNNGVVEIMRGCPNGCRFCHAGIYYRPQREKDIPLILQEIDTLVHTYGYREITLLSLSSGDYSVMPRLITYLNQKYASYGVSFAFPSLKVSTFSLNLLSQLNEVRKSGLTFAVETPLPAWQADMNKTATMESIVEIIREAKKLGWRVAKFYFMIGLPVSGGGAAEEKEIVDFILRVYAQTKIQLNINVGTFVPKPHTPFQYAAQLTEEESWKKLSYIKDSLRGHPIKVSYHSPFLSYLEGLFSRGDCRAADLLIKAFKMGTRLDAWDEYSKLDVWKQVLAEADWNVKEEICRQRGTEEPLPWDNVSMGLSSSFYKNEWNKLGTNTFTSVCSPDCHHNCGICGTKTAVRNIDQNIQFPPLPPQEPIPESISRVYFIFAKKGESIFLGHLDLMGIMEKSIQRTGFFIEFSQGFNPKPRLEFAHPLSLGIVSEGEIASINIHGSCEPEDFVQKMNKCLPWGLEVKEAYVVSKETYKAKKIQSLMSLYSGSQYTLDYTGDDIEIFQTNLEKYIKENELKDYVGTQRNGNSFAFDIKAGNKKANMMAMLKEVLGTDYPLEQCRITRNRLMCSPAPGERLTYQDYFKTI
;
A
#
# COMPACT_ATOMS: atom_id res chain seq x y z
N MET A 1 20.52 -11.80 19.58
CA MET A 1 21.23 -11.40 18.35
C MET A 1 20.25 -10.51 17.59
N ASN A 2 20.56 -9.27 17.38
CA ASN A 2 19.81 -8.37 16.49
C ASN A 2 20.41 -8.46 15.09
N ILE A 3 19.69 -7.99 14.10
CA ILE A 3 20.13 -8.04 12.70
C ILE A 3 21.46 -7.28 12.49
N SER A 4 21.73 -6.26 13.32
CA SER A 4 23.02 -5.55 13.35
C SER A 4 24.23 -6.43 13.64
N ASP A 5 24.01 -7.64 14.17
CA ASP A 5 25.09 -8.61 14.46
C ASP A 5 25.53 -9.38 13.20
N TYR A 6 24.75 -9.29 12.10
CA TYR A 6 25.10 -9.90 10.81
C TYR A 6 25.92 -8.92 9.96
N LYS A 7 27.24 -9.08 10.04
CA LYS A 7 28.25 -8.17 9.44
C LYS A 7 28.13 -7.94 7.92
N HIS A 8 27.34 -8.75 7.20
CA HIS A 8 27.26 -8.71 5.73
C HIS A 8 25.89 -8.28 5.19
N LEU A 9 24.96 -7.87 6.05
CA LEU A 9 23.62 -7.50 5.60
C LEU A 9 23.62 -6.32 4.63
N ASP A 10 24.44 -5.29 4.89
CA ASP A 10 24.56 -4.13 4.01
C ASP A 10 25.01 -4.55 2.59
N ASN A 11 25.92 -5.52 2.49
CA ASN A 11 26.38 -6.05 1.21
C ASN A 11 25.26 -6.79 0.48
N ILE A 12 24.45 -7.58 1.19
CA ILE A 12 23.27 -8.25 0.64
C ILE A 12 22.27 -7.22 0.12
N LEU A 13 22.00 -6.17 0.89
CA LEU A 13 21.08 -5.10 0.49
C LEU A 13 21.55 -4.36 -0.78
N LEU A 14 22.85 -4.27 -1.02
CA LEU A 14 23.39 -3.67 -2.24
C LEU A 14 23.25 -4.54 -3.49
N GLN A 15 22.99 -5.85 -3.32
CA GLN A 15 22.85 -6.81 -4.42
C GLN A 15 21.39 -7.01 -4.87
N VAL A 16 20.42 -6.45 -4.14
CA VAL A 16 18.98 -6.66 -4.41
C VAL A 16 18.30 -5.43 -4.97
N ASN A 17 17.19 -5.65 -5.65
CA ASN A 17 16.37 -4.56 -6.16
C ASN A 17 15.65 -3.84 -5.01
N LYS A 18 15.68 -2.50 -5.03
CA LYS A 18 14.98 -1.65 -4.04
C LYS A 18 15.30 -2.04 -2.58
N PRO A 19 16.55 -1.99 -2.16
CA PRO A 19 16.97 -2.38 -0.81
C PRO A 19 16.23 -1.63 0.31
N ALA A 20 15.77 -0.42 0.05
CA ALA A 20 14.96 0.36 1.00
C ALA A 20 13.62 -0.28 1.39
N ARG A 21 13.21 -1.39 0.77
CA ARG A 21 12.09 -2.23 1.25
C ARG A 21 12.38 -2.86 2.61
N TYR A 22 13.65 -3.02 2.97
CA TYR A 22 14.12 -3.87 4.06
C TYR A 22 14.87 -3.11 5.15
N THR A 23 14.93 -1.78 5.06
CA THR A 23 15.76 -0.96 5.97
C THR A 23 14.97 -0.13 6.98
N GLY A 24 13.67 0.05 6.80
CA GLY A 24 12.86 0.89 7.68
C GLY A 24 13.28 2.37 7.67
N GLY A 25 13.18 3.02 8.83
CA GLY A 25 13.64 4.40 9.01
C GLY A 25 12.68 5.47 8.48
N GLU A 26 11.45 5.13 8.12
CA GLU A 26 10.47 6.06 7.57
C GLU A 26 10.02 7.10 8.59
N PHE A 27 9.66 8.28 8.09
CA PHE A 27 9.05 9.30 8.93
C PHE A 27 7.75 8.79 9.56
N GLY A 28 7.63 8.91 10.88
CA GLY A 28 6.47 8.46 11.64
C GLY A 28 6.48 6.99 12.05
N SER A 29 7.57 6.24 11.80
CA SER A 29 7.77 4.92 12.39
C SER A 29 8.19 5.02 13.87
N PHE A 30 7.86 3.98 14.65
CA PHE A 30 8.19 3.90 16.07
C PHE A 30 9.40 2.98 16.26
N ARG A 31 10.31 3.34 17.15
CA ARG A 31 11.34 2.44 17.71
C ARG A 31 11.17 2.42 19.22
N LYS A 32 10.82 1.28 19.77
CA LYS A 32 10.65 1.05 21.20
C LYS A 32 11.57 -0.07 21.65
N TYR A 33 12.07 0.04 22.84
CA TYR A 33 12.99 -0.95 23.43
C TYR A 33 12.55 -1.31 24.84
N GLY A 34 12.75 -2.57 25.22
CA GLY A 34 12.46 -3.05 26.58
C GLY A 34 10.97 -3.11 26.91
N CYS A 35 10.12 -3.25 25.92
CA CYS A 35 8.69 -3.47 26.11
C CYS A 35 8.44 -4.92 26.58
N PRO A 36 7.45 -5.14 27.45
CA PRO A 36 7.08 -6.51 27.87
C PRO A 36 6.57 -7.37 26.73
N LEU A 37 6.03 -6.76 25.66
CA LEU A 37 5.47 -7.46 24.51
C LEU A 37 6.10 -6.92 23.23
N ASP A 38 6.88 -7.77 22.56
CA ASP A 38 7.41 -7.52 21.22
C ASP A 38 6.58 -8.26 20.18
N MET A 39 6.04 -7.53 19.22
CA MET A 39 5.22 -8.12 18.16
C MET A 39 5.54 -7.54 16.79
N ALA A 40 5.22 -8.30 15.73
CA ALA A 40 5.21 -7.79 14.38
C ALA A 40 3.80 -7.77 13.79
N ILE A 41 3.56 -6.76 12.94
CA ILE A 41 2.41 -6.75 12.04
C ILE A 41 2.87 -6.89 10.59
N SER A 42 2.19 -7.74 9.83
CA SER A 42 2.46 -8.01 8.42
C SER A 42 1.20 -7.88 7.56
N TYR A 43 1.35 -7.21 6.44
CA TYR A 43 0.53 -7.48 5.27
C TYR A 43 1.37 -8.39 4.37
N PRO A 44 0.98 -9.65 4.13
CA PRO A 44 1.87 -10.64 3.54
C PRO A 44 2.00 -10.48 2.02
N ASP A 45 2.63 -9.40 1.61
CA ASP A 45 2.98 -9.04 0.25
C ASP A 45 4.23 -8.16 0.26
N LEU A 46 4.70 -7.74 -0.91
CA LEU A 46 5.83 -6.82 -1.02
C LEU A 46 5.54 -5.49 -0.29
N TYR A 47 6.59 -4.83 0.16
CA TYR A 47 6.52 -3.55 0.89
C TYR A 47 5.57 -2.53 0.24
N GLU A 48 5.60 -2.37 -1.10
CA GLU A 48 4.80 -1.37 -1.80
C GLU A 48 3.29 -1.63 -1.69
N ILE A 49 2.88 -2.89 -1.63
CA ILE A 49 1.49 -3.28 -1.41
C ILE A 49 1.14 -3.14 0.07
N GLY A 50 1.98 -3.68 0.95
CA GLY A 50 1.74 -3.62 2.40
C GLY A 50 1.62 -2.19 2.90
N MET A 51 2.52 -1.30 2.49
CA MET A 51 2.47 0.12 2.84
C MET A 51 1.34 0.91 2.17
N SER A 52 0.67 0.33 1.18
CA SER A 52 -0.56 0.87 0.60
C SER A 52 -1.81 0.48 1.39
N ASN A 53 -1.71 -0.52 2.27
CA ASN A 53 -2.84 -1.04 3.03
C ASN A 53 -3.17 -0.15 4.24
N THR A 54 -4.41 0.34 4.31
CA THR A 54 -4.85 1.21 5.39
C THR A 54 -4.97 0.47 6.72
N ALA A 55 -5.42 -0.79 6.72
CA ALA A 55 -5.56 -1.58 7.94
C ALA A 55 -4.21 -1.81 8.63
N LEU A 56 -3.14 -2.08 7.85
CA LEU A 56 -1.79 -2.19 8.41
C LEU A 56 -1.40 -0.93 9.20
N LYS A 57 -1.62 0.26 8.60
CA LYS A 57 -1.28 1.54 9.24
C LYS A 57 -2.10 1.80 10.50
N VAL A 58 -3.40 1.50 10.45
CA VAL A 58 -4.32 1.62 11.59
C VAL A 58 -3.87 0.73 12.74
N LEU A 59 -3.65 -0.56 12.47
CA LEU A 59 -3.25 -1.55 13.49
C LEU A 59 -1.86 -1.24 14.06
N TYR A 60 -0.90 -0.85 13.21
CA TYR A 60 0.43 -0.43 13.66
C TYR A 60 0.36 0.70 14.68
N ASN A 61 -0.51 1.69 14.47
CA ASN A 61 -0.70 2.80 15.40
C ASN A 61 -1.45 2.39 16.67
N ILE A 62 -2.49 1.55 16.55
CA ILE A 62 -3.23 1.01 17.69
C ILE A 62 -2.27 0.30 18.62
N PHE A 63 -1.53 -0.69 18.09
CA PHE A 63 -0.63 -1.50 18.88
C PHE A 63 0.50 -0.67 19.52
N ASN A 64 1.08 0.26 18.75
CA ASN A 64 2.07 1.17 19.30
C ASN A 64 1.51 2.24 20.25
N GLY A 65 0.20 2.47 20.26
CA GLY A 65 -0.50 3.31 21.23
C GLY A 65 -0.65 2.65 22.62
N ILE A 66 -0.58 1.31 22.69
CA ILE A 66 -0.73 0.56 23.93
C ILE A 66 0.59 0.60 24.72
N GLU A 67 0.51 0.93 26.00
CA GLU A 67 1.67 0.96 26.88
C GLU A 67 2.25 -0.47 27.05
N GLY A 68 3.56 -0.59 26.87
CA GLY A 68 4.25 -1.88 27.00
C GLY A 68 4.21 -2.75 25.75
N VAL A 69 3.67 -2.28 24.64
CA VAL A 69 3.73 -2.93 23.33
C VAL A 69 4.75 -2.26 22.43
N ASN A 70 5.66 -3.05 21.86
CA ASN A 70 6.47 -2.71 20.71
C ASN A 70 5.92 -3.47 19.51
N CYS A 71 5.37 -2.76 18.53
CA CYS A 71 4.88 -3.36 17.29
C CYS A 71 5.71 -2.89 16.12
N GLU A 72 6.35 -3.81 15.42
CA GLU A 72 7.19 -3.55 14.27
C GLU A 72 6.56 -4.13 13.00
N ARG A 73 7.07 -3.74 11.81
CA ARG A 73 6.52 -4.21 10.53
C ARG A 73 7.43 -5.25 9.89
N VAL A 74 6.80 -6.19 9.20
CA VAL A 74 7.49 -7.14 8.31
C VAL A 74 6.66 -7.37 7.06
N PHE A 75 7.33 -7.54 5.92
CA PHE A 75 6.70 -7.81 4.62
C PHE A 75 7.31 -9.05 3.98
N ALA A 76 6.62 -9.61 2.98
CA ALA A 76 7.18 -10.68 2.19
C ALA A 76 8.44 -10.18 1.45
N PRO A 77 9.56 -10.90 1.53
CA PRO A 77 10.74 -10.57 0.74
C PRO A 77 10.47 -10.81 -0.75
N ALA A 78 11.07 -9.97 -1.61
CA ALA A 78 11.14 -10.28 -3.03
C ALA A 78 12.10 -11.46 -3.25
N PRO A 79 11.96 -12.22 -4.36
CA PRO A 79 12.73 -13.44 -4.59
C PRO A 79 14.24 -13.25 -4.53
N ASP A 80 14.76 -12.12 -5.01
CA ASP A 80 16.18 -11.79 -4.96
C ASP A 80 16.70 -11.62 -3.52
N PHE A 81 15.93 -11.00 -2.65
CA PHE A 81 16.28 -10.84 -1.24
C PHE A 81 16.10 -12.13 -0.45
N GLU A 82 15.04 -12.90 -0.73
CA GLU A 82 14.83 -14.24 -0.15
C GLU A 82 16.04 -15.13 -0.44
N GLU A 83 16.47 -15.21 -1.70
CA GLU A 83 17.63 -16.02 -2.12
C GLU A 83 18.88 -15.65 -1.32
N LYS A 84 19.22 -14.34 -1.24
CA LYS A 84 20.39 -13.87 -0.54
C LYS A 84 20.35 -14.12 0.96
N LEU A 85 19.21 -13.95 1.61
CA LEU A 85 19.05 -14.27 3.03
C LEU A 85 19.23 -15.79 3.29
N ARG A 86 18.68 -16.64 2.42
CA ARG A 86 18.85 -18.10 2.54
C ARG A 86 20.30 -18.54 2.34
N GLU A 87 20.98 -17.99 1.32
CA GLU A 87 22.41 -18.24 1.09
C GLU A 87 23.27 -17.86 2.28
N ALA A 88 22.96 -16.72 2.93
CA ALA A 88 23.71 -16.21 4.08
C ALA A 88 23.28 -16.82 5.43
N GLY A 89 22.21 -17.63 5.47
CA GLY A 89 21.65 -18.16 6.71
C GLY A 89 21.09 -17.07 7.64
N ILE A 90 20.65 -15.95 7.10
CA ILE A 90 20.10 -14.82 7.86
C ILE A 90 18.57 -14.98 7.91
N PRO A 91 17.96 -15.04 9.11
CA PRO A 91 16.51 -15.11 9.23
C PRO A 91 15.84 -13.79 8.84
N LEU A 92 14.58 -13.85 8.40
CA LEU A 92 13.77 -12.66 8.17
C LEU A 92 13.55 -11.89 9.49
N TYR A 93 13.52 -10.57 9.39
CA TYR A 93 13.52 -9.64 10.52
C TYR A 93 12.54 -8.47 10.30
N THR A 94 12.25 -7.76 11.37
CA THR A 94 11.39 -6.57 11.38
C THR A 94 12.11 -5.33 10.90
N LEU A 95 11.36 -4.35 10.36
CA LEU A 95 11.93 -3.16 9.72
C LEU A 95 12.48 -2.12 10.71
N GLU A 96 11.86 -1.94 11.87
CA GLU A 96 12.16 -0.83 12.77
C GLU A 96 13.49 -1.01 13.52
N THR A 97 13.68 -2.18 14.12
CA THR A 97 14.88 -2.46 14.95
C THR A 97 15.61 -3.74 14.54
N GLY A 98 15.11 -4.46 13.51
CA GLY A 98 15.76 -5.66 13.01
C GLY A 98 15.65 -6.86 13.93
N ILE A 99 14.54 -7.05 14.63
CA ILE A 99 14.33 -8.23 15.48
C ILE A 99 14.07 -9.44 14.57
N PRO A 100 14.84 -10.55 14.67
CA PRO A 100 14.51 -11.79 14.00
C PRO A 100 13.13 -12.30 14.41
N LEU A 101 12.30 -12.72 13.45
CA LEU A 101 10.90 -13.05 13.71
C LEU A 101 10.70 -14.10 14.81
N LYS A 102 11.61 -15.08 14.92
CA LYS A 102 11.57 -16.10 15.98
C LYS A 102 11.74 -15.54 17.40
N LYS A 103 12.19 -14.29 17.55
CA LYS A 103 12.39 -13.65 18.86
C LYS A 103 11.19 -12.84 19.33
N LEU A 104 10.19 -12.71 18.49
CA LEU A 104 8.95 -12.02 18.81
C LEU A 104 8.03 -12.90 19.67
N ASP A 105 7.08 -12.27 20.35
CA ASP A 105 6.02 -12.96 21.07
C ASP A 105 4.84 -13.27 20.16
N ILE A 106 4.47 -12.32 19.29
CA ILE A 106 3.32 -12.42 18.40
C ILE A 106 3.71 -11.92 17.01
N ILE A 107 3.27 -12.65 15.99
CA ILE A 107 3.27 -12.18 14.57
C ILE A 107 1.84 -12.12 14.10
N ALA A 108 1.37 -10.92 13.77
CA ALA A 108 0.00 -10.64 13.35
C ALA A 108 -0.07 -10.39 11.84
N PHE A 109 -0.82 -11.21 11.11
CA PHE A 109 -1.03 -11.08 9.67
C PHE A 109 -2.37 -10.42 9.36
N THR A 110 -2.35 -9.40 8.50
CA THR A 110 -3.55 -8.79 7.94
C THR A 110 -3.84 -9.42 6.58
N ILE A 111 -4.81 -10.34 6.53
CA ILE A 111 -5.18 -11.07 5.31
C ILE A 111 -6.36 -10.36 4.65
N GLY A 112 -6.05 -9.54 3.66
CA GLY A 112 -7.06 -8.85 2.85
C GLY A 112 -7.52 -9.65 1.63
N TYR A 113 -6.72 -10.65 1.22
CA TYR A 113 -6.92 -11.47 0.04
C TYR A 113 -6.36 -12.88 0.24
N GLU A 114 -7.11 -13.89 -0.15
CA GLU A 114 -6.83 -15.29 0.16
C GLU A 114 -5.54 -15.81 -0.49
N LEU A 115 -5.19 -15.34 -1.69
CA LEU A 115 -3.99 -15.79 -2.43
C LEU A 115 -2.65 -15.29 -1.82
N THR A 116 -2.69 -14.63 -0.68
CA THR A 116 -1.49 -14.28 0.07
C THR A 116 -0.98 -15.41 0.97
N GLY A 117 -1.65 -16.56 0.99
CA GLY A 117 -1.32 -17.70 1.87
C GLY A 117 0.12 -18.22 1.73
N THR A 118 0.64 -18.36 0.51
CA THR A 118 2.03 -18.79 0.29
C THR A 118 3.05 -17.75 0.79
N ASN A 119 2.71 -16.45 0.74
CA ASN A 119 3.55 -15.39 1.30
C ASN A 119 3.58 -15.46 2.83
N VAL A 120 2.45 -15.80 3.48
CA VAL A 120 2.42 -16.04 4.93
C VAL A 120 3.39 -17.16 5.29
N LEU A 121 3.31 -18.30 4.59
CA LEU A 121 4.20 -19.43 4.81
C LEU A 121 5.66 -19.05 4.57
N ASN A 122 5.96 -18.24 3.55
CA ASN A 122 7.30 -17.76 3.28
C ASN A 122 7.87 -16.88 4.41
N ILE A 123 7.06 -15.97 4.94
CA ILE A 123 7.48 -15.10 6.07
C ILE A 123 7.76 -15.96 7.31
N ILE A 124 6.92 -16.95 7.61
CA ILE A 124 7.06 -17.86 8.74
C ILE A 124 8.34 -18.72 8.57
N ASP A 125 8.52 -19.35 7.42
CA ASP A 125 9.68 -20.18 7.08
C ASP A 125 11.00 -19.40 7.16
N MET A 126 11.04 -18.25 6.50
CA MET A 126 12.19 -17.35 6.55
C MET A 126 12.50 -16.82 7.96
N GLY A 127 11.48 -16.75 8.82
CA GLY A 127 11.64 -16.44 10.24
C GLY A 127 12.20 -17.60 11.07
N GLY A 128 12.36 -18.79 10.50
CA GLY A 128 12.78 -20.00 11.20
C GLY A 128 11.72 -20.53 12.17
N ILE A 129 10.46 -20.34 11.86
CA ILE A 129 9.28 -20.73 12.65
C ILE A 129 8.62 -21.93 11.97
N PRO A 130 8.17 -22.97 12.73
CA PRO A 130 7.43 -24.08 12.13
C PRO A 130 6.17 -23.61 11.40
N LEU A 131 5.90 -24.18 10.21
CA LEU A 131 4.78 -23.78 9.36
C LEU A 131 3.43 -24.07 9.99
N GLU A 132 3.29 -25.26 10.57
CA GLU A 132 2.06 -25.72 11.21
C GLU A 132 2.01 -25.30 12.68
N ALA A 133 0.86 -24.82 13.11
CA ALA A 133 0.65 -24.34 14.48
C ALA A 133 0.93 -25.41 15.55
N ASP A 134 0.64 -26.68 15.24
CA ASP A 134 0.85 -27.82 16.15
C ASP A 134 2.33 -28.21 16.32
N GLU A 135 3.20 -27.76 15.41
CA GLU A 135 4.63 -28.01 15.49
C GLU A 135 5.39 -26.94 16.32
N ARG A 136 4.71 -25.84 16.71
CA ARG A 136 5.30 -24.73 17.46
C ARG A 136 5.41 -25.05 18.94
N GLY A 137 6.59 -24.87 19.49
CA GLY A 137 6.88 -25.02 20.92
C GLY A 137 6.68 -23.71 21.71
N GLU A 138 6.96 -23.76 23.00
CA GLU A 138 6.79 -22.63 23.94
C GLU A 138 7.71 -21.44 23.63
N ASP A 139 8.81 -21.66 22.94
CA ASP A 139 9.79 -20.62 22.56
C ASP A 139 9.49 -20.01 21.16
N ASP A 140 8.49 -20.53 20.44
CA ASP A 140 8.09 -19.98 19.16
C ASP A 140 7.06 -18.87 19.33
N PRO A 141 7.02 -17.86 18.45
CA PRO A 141 6.01 -16.81 18.49
C PRO A 141 4.61 -17.36 18.23
N ILE A 142 3.60 -16.68 18.75
CA ILE A 142 2.22 -16.93 18.41
C ILE A 142 1.94 -16.28 17.04
N VAL A 143 1.45 -17.04 16.08
CA VAL A 143 1.13 -16.57 14.73
C VAL A 143 -0.36 -16.40 14.60
N ILE A 144 -0.81 -15.16 14.45
CA ILE A 144 -2.24 -14.82 14.34
C ILE A 144 -2.57 -14.17 13.01
N ALA A 145 -3.82 -14.32 12.59
CA ALA A 145 -4.35 -13.63 11.42
C ALA A 145 -5.64 -12.86 11.73
N GLY A 146 -5.96 -11.90 10.87
CA GLY A 146 -7.23 -11.20 10.84
C GLY A 146 -7.49 -10.59 9.47
N GLY A 147 -8.70 -10.08 9.28
CA GLY A 147 -9.10 -9.45 8.03
C GLY A 147 -10.13 -10.24 7.23
N PRO A 148 -10.67 -9.67 6.15
CA PRO A 148 -11.75 -10.29 5.40
C PRO A 148 -11.38 -11.59 4.68
N GLY A 149 -10.11 -11.81 4.32
CA GLY A 149 -9.66 -13.01 3.61
C GLY A 149 -9.63 -14.28 4.46
N VAL A 150 -9.84 -14.19 5.78
CA VAL A 150 -9.86 -15.35 6.69
C VAL A 150 -11.21 -15.53 7.40
N THR A 151 -12.29 -15.02 6.82
CA THR A 151 -13.65 -15.21 7.33
C THR A 151 -14.16 -16.64 7.15
N ASN A 152 -13.59 -17.39 6.20
CA ASN A 152 -13.53 -18.84 6.24
C ASN A 152 -12.15 -19.23 6.80
N PRO A 153 -12.04 -19.60 8.07
CA PRO A 153 -10.76 -19.88 8.71
C PRO A 153 -10.20 -21.26 8.36
N GLU A 154 -11.01 -22.21 7.89
CA GLU A 154 -10.64 -23.60 7.70
C GLU A 154 -9.43 -23.82 6.76
N PRO A 155 -9.32 -23.14 5.58
CA PRO A 155 -8.15 -23.26 4.70
C PRO A 155 -6.82 -22.83 5.30
N PHE A 156 -6.89 -22.07 6.41
CA PHE A 156 -5.72 -21.50 7.09
C PHE A 156 -5.53 -22.06 8.52
N GLY A 157 -6.43 -22.91 8.98
CA GLY A 157 -6.52 -23.36 10.36
C GLY A 157 -5.32 -24.18 10.86
N LYS A 158 -4.53 -24.78 9.96
CA LYS A 158 -3.28 -25.46 10.33
C LYS A 158 -2.11 -24.51 10.50
N ILE A 159 -2.18 -23.31 9.89
CA ILE A 159 -1.07 -22.36 9.83
C ILE A 159 -1.11 -21.40 11.01
N PHE A 160 -2.28 -20.87 11.35
CA PHE A 160 -2.44 -19.87 12.41
C PHE A 160 -2.81 -20.51 13.75
N ASP A 161 -2.18 -20.03 14.82
CA ASP A 161 -2.55 -20.39 16.19
C ASP A 161 -3.93 -19.84 16.56
N ALA A 162 -4.25 -18.65 16.05
CA ALA A 162 -5.55 -18.00 16.26
C ALA A 162 -5.90 -17.07 15.09
N ILE A 163 -7.20 -16.93 14.82
CA ILE A 163 -7.71 -16.02 13.79
C ILE A 163 -8.72 -15.07 14.43
N PHE A 164 -8.42 -13.77 14.33
CA PHE A 164 -9.28 -12.70 14.79
C PHE A 164 -10.37 -12.40 13.74
N ILE A 165 -11.64 -12.40 14.15
CA ILE A 165 -12.77 -12.16 13.26
C ILE A 165 -13.41 -10.81 13.60
N GLY A 166 -13.27 -9.83 12.71
CA GLY A 166 -13.97 -8.55 12.82
C GLY A 166 -13.10 -7.30 12.85
N GLU A 167 -13.59 -6.27 13.51
CA GLU A 167 -12.97 -4.96 13.65
C GLU A 167 -12.13 -4.92 14.93
N ALA A 168 -10.90 -4.46 14.82
CA ALA A 168 -9.87 -4.62 15.83
C ALA A 168 -9.88 -3.51 16.91
N GLU A 169 -10.47 -2.37 16.60
CA GLU A 169 -10.24 -1.11 17.30
C GLU A 169 -10.53 -1.16 18.80
N ASP A 170 -11.69 -1.65 19.21
CA ASP A 170 -12.03 -1.75 20.64
C ASP A 170 -11.60 -3.07 21.27
N ALA A 171 -11.23 -4.07 20.47
CA ALA A 171 -11.01 -5.43 20.95
C ALA A 171 -9.54 -5.74 21.28
N TYR A 172 -8.59 -5.14 20.55
CA TYR A 172 -7.17 -5.46 20.73
C TYR A 172 -6.53 -4.80 21.95
N GLU A 173 -6.89 -3.58 22.28
CA GLU A 173 -6.30 -2.90 23.44
C GLU A 173 -6.46 -3.72 24.73
N PRO A 174 -7.68 -4.08 25.19
CA PRO A 174 -7.83 -4.90 26.38
C PRO A 174 -7.24 -6.31 26.23
N LEU A 175 -7.26 -6.88 25.02
CA LEU A 175 -6.66 -8.20 24.78
C LEU A 175 -5.14 -8.19 25.00
N LEU A 176 -4.44 -7.20 24.43
CA LEU A 176 -2.98 -7.11 24.56
C LEU A 176 -2.57 -6.68 25.99
N GLU A 177 -3.37 -5.91 26.70
CA GLU A 177 -3.16 -5.63 28.12
C GLU A 177 -3.19 -6.92 28.96
N GLU A 178 -4.16 -7.82 28.69
CA GLU A 178 -4.22 -9.14 29.35
C GLU A 178 -2.98 -9.99 28.99
N VAL A 179 -2.52 -9.97 27.73
CA VAL A 179 -1.29 -10.65 27.30
C VAL A 179 -0.07 -10.12 28.07
N ILE A 180 0.05 -8.79 28.22
CA ILE A 180 1.15 -8.17 28.99
C ILE A 180 1.11 -8.62 30.45
N VAL A 181 -0.06 -8.74 31.06
CA VAL A 181 -0.22 -9.24 32.44
C VAL A 181 0.26 -10.68 32.55
N ILE A 182 -0.10 -11.54 31.60
CA ILE A 182 0.39 -12.93 31.56
C ILE A 182 1.91 -12.96 31.48
N LYS A 183 2.50 -12.24 30.55
CA LYS A 183 3.96 -12.16 30.37
C LYS A 183 4.70 -11.65 31.62
N LYS A 184 4.23 -10.58 32.25
CA LYS A 184 4.81 -10.01 33.46
C LYS A 184 4.80 -10.99 34.64
N ARG A 185 3.89 -11.97 34.63
CA ARG A 185 3.82 -13.04 35.63
C ARG A 185 4.66 -14.28 35.27
N GLY A 186 5.42 -14.23 34.17
CA GLY A 186 6.17 -15.37 33.66
C GLY A 186 5.34 -16.45 32.98
N GLY A 187 4.11 -16.09 32.53
CA GLY A 187 3.25 -16.98 31.76
C GLY A 187 3.86 -17.36 30.42
N LYS A 188 3.44 -18.49 29.91
CA LYS A 188 3.96 -19.14 28.71
C LYS A 188 3.11 -18.84 27.48
N ARG A 189 3.58 -19.25 26.30
CA ARG A 189 2.84 -19.21 25.04
C ARG A 189 1.47 -19.90 25.16
N SER A 190 1.42 -21.08 25.77
CA SER A 190 0.19 -21.82 26.00
C SER A 190 -0.85 -21.05 26.82
N ASP A 191 -0.44 -20.22 27.80
CA ASP A 191 -1.35 -19.38 28.59
C ASP A 191 -1.99 -18.28 27.74
N ILE A 192 -1.25 -17.70 26.81
CA ILE A 192 -1.73 -16.68 25.87
C ILE A 192 -2.70 -17.31 24.86
N ILE A 193 -2.42 -18.51 24.37
CA ILE A 193 -3.33 -19.23 23.48
C ILE A 193 -4.66 -19.54 24.21
N ALA A 194 -4.61 -19.98 25.45
CA ALA A 194 -5.80 -20.21 26.27
C ALA A 194 -6.61 -18.92 26.48
N LEU A 195 -5.95 -17.78 26.67
CA LEU A 195 -6.61 -16.48 26.69
C LEU A 195 -7.32 -16.21 25.36
N PHE A 196 -6.65 -16.42 24.22
CA PHE A 196 -7.26 -16.20 22.91
C PHE A 196 -8.47 -17.10 22.67
N GLU A 197 -8.40 -18.38 23.05
CA GLU A 197 -9.54 -19.29 22.96
C GLU A 197 -10.75 -18.84 23.79
N SER A 198 -10.53 -18.16 24.91
CA SER A 198 -11.61 -17.64 25.75
C SER A 198 -12.41 -16.50 25.10
N LYS A 199 -11.87 -15.83 24.06
CA LYS A 199 -12.49 -14.66 23.44
C LYS A 199 -13.53 -15.08 22.38
N SER A 200 -14.71 -14.51 22.43
CA SER A 200 -15.82 -14.85 21.51
C SER A 200 -15.56 -14.47 20.05
N PHE A 201 -14.59 -13.60 19.77
CA PHE A 201 -14.25 -13.08 18.45
C PHE A 201 -12.93 -13.67 17.89
N ILE A 202 -12.34 -14.64 18.58
CA ILE A 202 -11.15 -15.35 18.12
C ILE A 202 -11.53 -16.80 17.81
N TRP A 203 -11.17 -17.22 16.60
CA TRP A 203 -11.26 -18.59 16.15
C TRP A 203 -9.92 -19.29 16.38
N THR A 204 -10.00 -20.52 16.91
CA THR A 204 -8.90 -21.48 16.96
C THR A 204 -9.42 -22.83 16.45
N ARG A 205 -8.52 -23.67 15.95
CA ARG A 205 -8.89 -24.97 15.37
C ARG A 205 -9.64 -25.88 16.34
N ASN A 206 -9.35 -25.77 17.62
CA ASN A 206 -9.96 -26.62 18.65
C ASN A 206 -11.26 -26.05 19.26
N LYS A 207 -11.59 -24.80 18.93
CA LYS A 207 -12.75 -24.11 19.49
C LYS A 207 -14.05 -24.67 18.94
N LYS A 208 -14.90 -25.15 19.83
CA LYS A 208 -16.22 -25.70 19.49
C LYS A 208 -17.32 -24.66 19.47
N GLU A 209 -17.16 -23.60 20.24
CA GLU A 209 -18.14 -22.51 20.32
C GLU A 209 -18.11 -21.67 19.07
N LYS A 210 -19.29 -21.17 18.70
CA LYS A 210 -19.43 -20.26 17.56
C LYS A 210 -18.66 -18.97 17.80
N VAL A 211 -17.84 -18.57 16.85
CA VAL A 211 -17.07 -17.32 16.87
C VAL A 211 -17.92 -16.18 16.32
N HIS A 212 -17.98 -15.06 17.02
CA HIS A 212 -18.77 -13.91 16.64
C HIS A 212 -17.86 -12.74 16.23
N ARG A 213 -18.14 -12.14 15.10
CA ARG A 213 -17.42 -10.99 14.61
C ARG A 213 -17.43 -9.82 15.62
N ALA A 214 -16.27 -9.29 15.97
CA ALA A 214 -16.15 -8.04 16.69
C ALA A 214 -16.59 -6.86 15.82
N ILE A 215 -17.33 -5.92 16.36
CA ILE A 215 -17.82 -4.72 15.67
C ILE A 215 -17.48 -3.50 16.53
N TRP A 216 -16.77 -2.56 15.97
CA TRP A 216 -16.50 -1.28 16.63
C TRP A 216 -17.71 -0.33 16.50
N SER A 217 -18.54 -0.29 17.53
CA SER A 217 -19.79 0.50 17.51
C SER A 217 -19.56 2.00 17.46
N ASP A 218 -18.43 2.48 17.99
CA ASP A 218 -18.09 3.90 18.06
C ASP A 218 -17.33 4.43 16.84
N PHE A 219 -17.28 3.65 15.75
CA PHE A 219 -16.71 4.16 14.50
C PHE A 219 -17.31 5.53 14.17
N GLY A 220 -16.43 6.48 13.87
CA GLY A 220 -16.82 7.82 13.46
C GLY A 220 -17.19 8.78 14.60
N LYS A 221 -17.18 8.36 15.86
CA LYS A 221 -17.39 9.21 17.05
C LYS A 221 -16.10 9.55 17.78
N ARG A 222 -15.07 8.75 17.65
CA ARG A 222 -13.75 8.97 18.26
C ARG A 222 -12.71 9.17 17.20
N VAL A 223 -11.72 10.01 17.47
CA VAL A 223 -10.48 10.07 16.68
C VAL A 223 -9.74 8.77 16.93
N TYR A 224 -9.51 8.06 15.87
CA TYR A 224 -8.53 6.98 15.88
C TYR A 224 -7.24 7.46 15.24
N PRO A 225 -6.06 7.03 15.70
CA PRO A 225 -4.78 7.47 15.14
C PRO A 225 -4.51 6.91 13.74
N ALA A 226 -5.56 6.57 12.98
CA ALA A 226 -5.47 6.02 11.63
C ALA A 226 -4.73 6.91 10.65
N ALA A 227 -4.82 8.23 10.84
CA ALA A 227 -4.09 9.21 10.04
C ALA A 227 -2.59 9.23 10.37
N ARG A 228 -2.17 8.65 11.48
CA ARG A 228 -0.77 8.54 11.89
C ARG A 228 -0.21 7.24 11.36
N GLY A 229 0.98 7.24 10.86
CA GLY A 229 1.62 6.01 10.42
C GLY A 229 2.85 6.30 9.59
N PRO A 230 3.73 5.31 9.40
CA PRO A 230 4.94 5.52 8.63
C PRO A 230 4.61 5.99 7.21
N VAL A 231 5.28 7.04 6.78
CA VAL A 231 5.19 7.55 5.42
C VAL A 231 6.17 6.77 4.57
N PRO A 232 5.72 6.03 3.54
CA PRO A 232 6.61 5.19 2.75
C PRO A 232 7.81 5.96 2.22
N SER A 233 9.01 5.40 2.43
CA SER A 233 10.28 5.94 1.92
C SER A 233 10.46 5.68 0.43
N ILE A 234 9.92 4.58 -0.08
CA ILE A 234 9.83 4.29 -1.51
C ILE A 234 8.39 4.45 -1.99
N LYS A 235 8.20 4.64 -3.29
CA LYS A 235 6.88 4.86 -3.86
C LYS A 235 5.99 3.62 -3.68
N ALA A 236 5.03 3.69 -2.76
CA ALA A 236 3.98 2.69 -2.62
C ALA A 236 2.98 2.74 -3.78
N VAL A 237 2.21 1.66 -3.99
CA VAL A 237 1.19 1.60 -5.06
C VAL A 237 0.12 2.67 -4.83
N GLN A 238 -0.34 2.82 -3.59
CA GLN A 238 -1.17 3.94 -3.15
C GLN A 238 -0.33 4.83 -2.22
N ASN A 239 0.11 5.97 -2.76
CA ASN A 239 1.02 6.89 -2.06
C ASN A 239 0.33 8.20 -1.66
N ASN A 240 -0.93 8.12 -1.26
CA ASN A 240 -1.80 9.21 -0.84
C ASN A 240 -2.17 9.07 0.65
N GLY A 241 -2.61 10.18 1.25
CA GLY A 241 -3.26 10.15 2.56
C GLY A 241 -4.66 9.54 2.41
N VAL A 242 -5.08 8.75 3.39
CA VAL A 242 -6.39 8.09 3.36
C VAL A 242 -7.16 8.43 4.63
N VAL A 243 -8.40 8.90 4.46
CA VAL A 243 -9.37 9.12 5.53
C VAL A 243 -10.59 8.26 5.27
N GLU A 244 -10.86 7.30 6.15
CA GLU A 244 -12.07 6.49 6.09
C GLU A 244 -13.25 7.33 6.60
N ILE A 245 -14.12 7.78 5.68
CA ILE A 245 -15.25 8.66 6.01
C ILE A 245 -16.50 7.88 6.40
N MET A 246 -16.60 6.63 5.95
CA MET A 246 -17.75 5.76 6.22
C MET A 246 -17.28 4.31 6.20
N ARG A 247 -17.69 3.53 7.18
CA ARG A 247 -17.48 2.08 7.25
C ARG A 247 -18.81 1.35 7.04
N GLY A 248 -18.76 0.23 6.31
CA GLY A 248 -19.96 -0.45 5.82
C GLY A 248 -20.51 0.21 4.55
N CYS A 249 -21.53 -0.42 3.99
CA CYS A 249 -22.19 0.02 2.76
C CYS A 249 -23.71 -0.14 2.92
N PRO A 250 -24.51 0.89 2.58
CA PRO A 250 -25.96 0.78 2.68
C PRO A 250 -26.57 -0.18 1.64
N ASN A 251 -25.84 -0.41 0.54
CA ASN A 251 -26.31 -1.25 -0.56
C ASN A 251 -26.26 -2.73 -0.18
N GLY A 252 -27.25 -3.49 -0.52
CA GLY A 252 -27.34 -4.91 -0.21
C GLY A 252 -26.94 -5.82 -1.37
N CYS A 253 -25.86 -5.52 -2.10
CA CYS A 253 -25.42 -6.37 -3.21
C CYS A 253 -25.15 -7.79 -2.73
N ARG A 254 -25.86 -8.79 -3.32
CA ARG A 254 -25.90 -10.17 -2.84
C ARG A 254 -24.60 -10.94 -2.97
N PHE A 255 -23.69 -10.47 -3.85
CA PHE A 255 -22.36 -11.06 -4.05
C PHE A 255 -21.27 -10.43 -3.18
N CYS A 256 -21.52 -9.27 -2.56
CA CYS A 256 -20.46 -8.42 -2.02
C CYS A 256 -20.07 -8.82 -0.59
N HIS A 257 -18.91 -9.46 -0.43
CA HIS A 257 -18.38 -9.84 0.87
C HIS A 257 -18.11 -8.62 1.76
N ALA A 258 -17.48 -7.56 1.23
CA ALA A 258 -17.21 -6.35 1.99
C ALA A 258 -18.50 -5.67 2.49
N GLY A 259 -19.57 -5.68 1.67
CA GLY A 259 -20.88 -5.17 2.06
C GLY A 259 -21.51 -5.91 3.23
N ILE A 260 -21.14 -7.16 3.46
CA ILE A 260 -21.54 -7.97 4.62
C ILE A 260 -20.58 -7.81 5.78
N TYR A 261 -19.28 -7.96 5.53
CA TYR A 261 -18.22 -7.92 6.55
C TYR A 261 -18.22 -6.63 7.36
N TYR A 262 -18.46 -5.48 6.73
CA TYR A 262 -18.42 -4.16 7.40
C TYR A 262 -19.78 -3.63 7.85
N ARG A 263 -20.87 -4.41 7.79
CA ARG A 263 -22.18 -4.00 8.36
C ARG A 263 -22.11 -3.79 9.87
N PRO A 264 -22.92 -2.86 10.43
CA PRO A 264 -23.79 -1.90 9.75
C PRO A 264 -23.01 -0.74 9.15
N GLN A 265 -23.67 0.04 8.27
CA GLN A 265 -23.11 1.28 7.76
C GLN A 265 -23.02 2.33 8.88
N ARG A 266 -21.85 3.00 8.99
CA ARG A 266 -21.57 4.04 9.99
C ARG A 266 -20.75 5.15 9.34
N GLU A 267 -21.25 6.37 9.39
CA GLU A 267 -20.57 7.57 8.86
C GLU A 267 -19.70 8.20 9.94
N LYS A 268 -18.57 8.79 9.57
CA LYS A 268 -17.66 9.51 10.47
C LYS A 268 -18.08 10.98 10.56
N ASP A 269 -18.01 11.56 11.75
CA ASP A 269 -18.32 12.97 12.01
C ASP A 269 -17.38 13.93 11.29
N ILE A 270 -17.92 15.03 10.79
CA ILE A 270 -17.18 16.05 10.03
C ILE A 270 -15.95 16.58 10.79
N PRO A 271 -16.05 16.95 12.08
CA PRO A 271 -14.87 17.42 12.82
C PRO A 271 -13.72 16.41 12.84
N LEU A 272 -14.03 15.11 12.94
CA LEU A 272 -13.02 14.05 12.94
C LEU A 272 -12.37 13.87 11.57
N ILE A 273 -13.16 13.95 10.50
CA ILE A 273 -12.65 13.94 9.11
C ILE A 273 -11.68 15.09 8.90
N LEU A 274 -12.07 16.30 9.32
CA LEU A 274 -11.23 17.50 9.18
C LEU A 274 -9.93 17.37 9.99
N GLN A 275 -9.99 16.86 11.22
CA GLN A 275 -8.81 16.65 12.06
C GLN A 275 -7.84 15.62 11.45
N GLU A 276 -8.35 14.52 10.89
CA GLU A 276 -7.52 13.52 10.21
C GLU A 276 -6.88 14.12 8.95
N ILE A 277 -7.62 14.89 8.16
CA ILE A 277 -7.08 15.58 6.97
C ILE A 277 -6.01 16.59 7.37
N ASP A 278 -6.26 17.43 8.39
CA ASP A 278 -5.26 18.38 8.89
C ASP A 278 -3.98 17.66 9.31
N THR A 279 -4.09 16.53 10.00
CA THR A 279 -2.95 15.68 10.37
C THR A 279 -2.20 15.17 9.15
N LEU A 280 -2.91 14.61 8.16
CA LEU A 280 -2.29 14.07 6.94
C LEU A 280 -1.59 15.16 6.12
N VAL A 281 -2.17 16.35 6.03
CA VAL A 281 -1.62 17.47 5.24
C VAL A 281 -0.43 18.10 5.97
N HIS A 282 -0.61 18.49 7.23
CA HIS A 282 0.38 19.31 7.94
C HIS A 282 1.44 18.50 8.67
N THR A 283 1.07 17.31 9.24
CA THR A 283 2.03 16.47 9.98
C THR A 283 2.72 15.46 9.08
N TYR A 284 1.98 14.89 8.09
CA TYR A 284 2.52 13.82 7.22
C TYR A 284 2.87 14.28 5.80
N GLY A 285 2.49 15.51 5.41
CA GLY A 285 2.89 16.13 4.13
C GLY A 285 2.21 15.53 2.90
N TYR A 286 1.01 14.95 3.04
CA TYR A 286 0.24 14.46 1.91
C TYR A 286 -0.48 15.59 1.19
N ARG A 287 -0.46 15.57 -0.13
CA ARG A 287 -1.18 16.50 -1.01
C ARG A 287 -2.32 15.85 -1.79
N GLU A 288 -2.34 14.55 -1.84
CA GLU A 288 -3.46 13.78 -2.38
C GLU A 288 -4.12 13.05 -1.22
N ILE A 289 -5.39 13.32 -0.97
CA ILE A 289 -6.18 12.71 0.10
C ILE A 289 -7.32 11.90 -0.53
N THR A 290 -7.39 10.62 -0.19
CA THR A 290 -8.51 9.76 -0.56
C THR A 290 -9.53 9.70 0.56
N LEU A 291 -10.77 10.06 0.25
CA LEU A 291 -11.91 9.86 1.13
C LEU A 291 -12.44 8.45 0.92
N LEU A 292 -11.96 7.52 1.77
CA LEU A 292 -12.21 6.10 1.63
C LEU A 292 -13.58 5.71 2.17
N SER A 293 -14.33 4.95 1.39
CA SER A 293 -15.50 4.17 1.82
C SER A 293 -15.84 3.12 0.76
N LEU A 294 -16.74 2.20 1.09
CA LEU A 294 -17.27 1.22 0.13
C LEU A 294 -18.25 1.84 -0.89
N SER A 295 -18.81 3.01 -0.58
CA SER A 295 -19.74 3.75 -1.47
C SER A 295 -19.74 5.22 -1.11
N SER A 296 -18.75 5.97 -1.60
CA SER A 296 -18.55 7.37 -1.21
C SER A 296 -19.71 8.30 -1.62
N GLY A 297 -20.43 7.95 -2.69
CA GLY A 297 -21.63 8.69 -3.10
C GLY A 297 -22.81 8.56 -2.14
N ASP A 298 -22.83 7.55 -1.27
CA ASP A 298 -23.88 7.34 -0.28
C ASP A 298 -23.58 8.02 1.07
N TYR A 299 -22.44 8.70 1.23
CA TYR A 299 -22.16 9.51 2.42
C TYR A 299 -23.07 10.74 2.46
N SER A 300 -23.83 10.92 3.57
CA SER A 300 -25.01 11.80 3.66
C SER A 300 -24.79 13.24 3.19
N VAL A 301 -23.59 13.81 3.37
CA VAL A 301 -23.29 15.21 3.05
C VAL A 301 -22.09 15.36 2.09
N MET A 302 -21.82 14.36 1.25
CA MET A 302 -20.63 14.31 0.38
C MET A 302 -20.45 15.57 -0.49
N PRO A 303 -21.46 16.10 -1.22
CA PRO A 303 -21.26 17.29 -2.06
C PRO A 303 -20.83 18.53 -1.25
N ARG A 304 -21.41 18.70 -0.06
CA ARG A 304 -21.07 19.82 0.84
C ARG A 304 -19.67 19.64 1.44
N LEU A 305 -19.31 18.43 1.82
CA LEU A 305 -17.98 18.10 2.33
C LEU A 305 -16.89 18.44 1.32
N ILE A 306 -17.05 18.04 0.06
CA ILE A 306 -16.07 18.31 -0.99
C ILE A 306 -15.92 19.80 -1.27
N THR A 307 -17.03 20.53 -1.37
CA THR A 307 -16.98 21.99 -1.53
C THR A 307 -16.19 22.65 -0.40
N TYR A 308 -16.47 22.25 0.83
CA TYR A 308 -15.78 22.77 2.00
C TYR A 308 -14.27 22.43 1.99
N LEU A 309 -13.93 21.19 1.68
CA LEU A 309 -12.54 20.74 1.63
C LEU A 309 -11.74 21.46 0.54
N ASN A 310 -12.30 21.61 -0.66
CA ASN A 310 -11.65 22.32 -1.76
C ASN A 310 -11.38 23.79 -1.38
N GLN A 311 -12.30 24.45 -0.68
CA GLN A 311 -12.11 25.82 -0.21
C GLN A 311 -11.06 25.89 0.92
N LYS A 312 -11.15 25.00 1.92
CA LYS A 312 -10.24 25.00 3.08
C LYS A 312 -8.79 24.79 2.69
N TYR A 313 -8.52 23.86 1.76
CA TYR A 313 -7.16 23.43 1.42
C TYR A 313 -6.65 23.98 0.07
N ALA A 314 -7.35 24.94 -0.54
CA ALA A 314 -6.97 25.54 -1.82
C ALA A 314 -5.53 26.09 -1.82
N SER A 315 -5.16 26.86 -0.79
CA SER A 315 -3.83 27.47 -0.64
C SER A 315 -2.69 26.43 -0.48
N TYR A 316 -2.99 25.23 0.01
CA TYR A 316 -2.03 24.15 0.19
C TYR A 316 -1.87 23.25 -1.04
N GLY A 317 -2.68 23.45 -2.10
CA GLY A 317 -2.65 22.64 -3.30
C GLY A 317 -2.99 21.18 -3.05
N VAL A 318 -3.88 20.89 -2.08
CA VAL A 318 -4.34 19.53 -1.77
C VAL A 318 -5.47 19.12 -2.70
N SER A 319 -5.41 17.89 -3.19
CA SER A 319 -6.46 17.29 -4.01
C SER A 319 -7.18 16.18 -3.28
N PHE A 320 -8.48 16.03 -3.56
CA PHE A 320 -9.32 15.01 -2.97
C PHE A 320 -9.79 14.00 -4.02
N ALA A 321 -9.76 12.71 -3.67
CA ALA A 321 -10.22 11.62 -4.52
C ALA A 321 -11.22 10.73 -3.76
N PHE A 322 -12.17 10.17 -4.50
CA PHE A 322 -13.11 9.15 -3.98
C PHE A 322 -13.12 7.95 -4.93
N PRO A 323 -12.65 6.80 -4.44
CA PRO A 323 -12.46 5.64 -5.29
C PRO A 323 -13.76 4.93 -5.67
N SER A 324 -14.84 5.09 -4.90
CA SER A 324 -16.05 4.27 -4.98
C SER A 324 -17.30 5.11 -5.20
N LEU A 325 -17.61 5.39 -6.46
CA LEU A 325 -18.85 6.04 -6.87
C LEU A 325 -19.78 5.04 -7.56
N LYS A 326 -21.00 4.90 -7.06
CA LYS A 326 -22.05 4.12 -7.68
C LYS A 326 -22.74 4.98 -8.77
N VAL A 327 -23.12 4.35 -9.89
CA VAL A 327 -23.79 5.04 -11.01
C VAL A 327 -25.03 5.82 -10.54
N SER A 328 -25.85 5.21 -9.67
CA SER A 328 -27.09 5.82 -9.16
C SER A 328 -26.90 6.99 -8.19
N THR A 329 -25.71 7.12 -7.56
CA THR A 329 -25.41 8.22 -6.63
C THR A 329 -24.47 9.27 -7.23
N PHE A 330 -24.09 9.07 -8.49
CA PHE A 330 -23.23 9.98 -9.22
C PHE A 330 -24.02 11.22 -9.66
N SER A 331 -23.71 12.39 -9.10
CA SER A 331 -24.31 13.64 -9.52
C SER A 331 -23.39 14.42 -10.46
N LEU A 332 -23.95 15.06 -11.49
CA LEU A 332 -23.20 15.92 -12.42
C LEU A 332 -22.51 17.09 -11.69
N ASN A 333 -23.12 17.56 -10.59
CA ASN A 333 -22.54 18.60 -9.74
C ASN A 333 -21.27 18.10 -9.04
N LEU A 334 -21.25 16.86 -8.56
CA LEU A 334 -20.06 16.24 -7.99
C LEU A 334 -18.94 16.11 -9.05
N LEU A 335 -19.28 15.78 -10.29
CA LEU A 335 -18.35 15.67 -11.41
C LEU A 335 -17.64 17.01 -11.70
N SER A 336 -18.37 18.13 -11.68
CA SER A 336 -17.79 19.45 -11.93
C SER A 336 -16.80 19.85 -10.84
N GLN A 337 -17.09 19.57 -9.59
CA GLN A 337 -16.22 19.86 -8.44
C GLN A 337 -14.92 19.02 -8.44
N LEU A 338 -14.96 17.78 -8.97
CA LEU A 338 -13.79 16.93 -9.17
C LEU A 338 -12.84 17.45 -10.24
N ASN A 339 -13.35 18.22 -11.20
CA ASN A 339 -12.60 18.66 -12.37
C ASN A 339 -11.60 19.78 -12.03
N GLU A 340 -11.78 20.50 -10.92
CA GLU A 340 -10.97 21.68 -10.59
C GLU A 340 -9.53 21.36 -10.18
N VAL A 341 -9.25 20.15 -9.67
CA VAL A 341 -7.94 19.82 -9.10
C VAL A 341 -7.21 18.69 -9.85
N ARG A 342 -7.87 17.57 -10.17
CA ARG A 342 -7.27 16.45 -10.96
C ARG A 342 -8.36 15.55 -11.55
N LYS A 343 -8.24 15.17 -12.82
CA LYS A 343 -9.15 14.21 -13.45
C LYS A 343 -8.82 12.79 -13.01
N SER A 344 -9.60 12.24 -12.10
CA SER A 344 -9.58 10.80 -11.82
C SER A 344 -10.21 10.03 -13.00
N GLY A 345 -9.85 8.75 -13.18
CA GLY A 345 -10.47 7.91 -14.21
C GLY A 345 -11.98 7.70 -13.95
N LEU A 346 -12.79 7.84 -14.96
CA LEU A 346 -14.21 7.51 -14.88
C LEU A 346 -14.38 5.99 -14.86
N THR A 347 -14.93 5.44 -13.78
CA THR A 347 -15.03 3.99 -13.58
C THR A 347 -16.46 3.57 -13.24
N PHE A 348 -16.95 2.55 -13.93
CA PHE A 348 -18.29 1.97 -13.76
C PHE A 348 -18.18 0.48 -13.42
N ALA A 349 -18.62 0.09 -12.23
CA ALA A 349 -18.78 -1.29 -11.83
C ALA A 349 -20.21 -1.75 -12.16
N VAL A 350 -20.44 -2.11 -13.41
CA VAL A 350 -21.75 -2.55 -13.93
C VAL A 350 -22.06 -3.97 -13.47
N GLU A 351 -21.03 -4.82 -13.45
CA GLU A 351 -21.04 -6.25 -13.13
C GLU A 351 -21.78 -7.10 -14.14
N THR A 352 -23.05 -6.75 -14.46
CA THR A 352 -23.88 -7.44 -15.44
C THR A 352 -24.78 -6.46 -16.20
N PRO A 353 -25.05 -6.71 -17.51
CA PRO A 353 -25.71 -5.71 -18.36
C PRO A 353 -27.23 -5.64 -18.25
N LEU A 354 -27.91 -6.77 -17.95
CA LEU A 354 -29.36 -6.83 -18.02
C LEU A 354 -30.05 -6.38 -16.75
N PRO A 355 -31.16 -5.60 -16.81
CA PRO A 355 -31.87 -5.12 -15.64
C PRO A 355 -32.39 -6.25 -14.72
N ALA A 356 -32.87 -7.36 -15.28
CA ALA A 356 -33.30 -8.53 -14.49
C ALA A 356 -32.12 -9.14 -13.71
N TRP A 357 -30.94 -9.28 -14.34
CA TRP A 357 -29.75 -9.79 -13.68
C TRP A 357 -29.20 -8.80 -12.63
N GLN A 358 -29.36 -7.50 -12.88
CA GLN A 358 -29.02 -6.47 -11.89
C GLN A 358 -29.94 -6.54 -10.67
N ALA A 359 -31.24 -6.88 -10.85
CA ALA A 359 -32.16 -7.14 -9.78
C ALA A 359 -31.76 -8.38 -8.97
N ASP A 360 -31.33 -9.47 -9.62
CA ASP A 360 -30.81 -10.67 -8.95
C ASP A 360 -29.59 -10.37 -8.10
N MET A 361 -28.72 -9.45 -8.50
CA MET A 361 -27.56 -9.02 -7.71
C MET A 361 -27.89 -7.96 -6.66
N ASN A 362 -29.08 -7.39 -6.66
CA ASN A 362 -29.44 -6.19 -5.90
C ASN A 362 -28.52 -4.98 -6.19
N LYS A 363 -28.17 -4.77 -7.47
CA LYS A 363 -27.30 -3.68 -7.87
C LYS A 363 -27.73 -3.12 -9.24
N THR A 364 -28.15 -1.86 -9.27
CA THR A 364 -28.58 -1.18 -10.50
C THR A 364 -27.50 -0.31 -11.11
N ALA A 365 -27.31 -0.43 -12.42
CA ALA A 365 -26.43 0.43 -13.22
C ALA A 365 -27.00 0.53 -14.64
N THR A 366 -27.97 1.43 -14.83
CA THR A 366 -28.69 1.53 -16.12
C THR A 366 -27.80 2.10 -17.21
N MET A 367 -28.01 1.63 -18.44
CA MET A 367 -27.26 2.12 -19.61
C MET A 367 -27.49 3.61 -19.83
N GLU A 368 -28.72 4.07 -19.66
CA GLU A 368 -29.14 5.47 -19.87
C GLU A 368 -28.33 6.39 -18.92
N SER A 369 -28.31 6.09 -17.64
CA SER A 369 -27.54 6.87 -16.65
C SER A 369 -26.03 6.86 -16.95
N ILE A 370 -25.48 5.71 -17.35
CA ILE A 370 -24.07 5.59 -17.71
C ILE A 370 -23.74 6.45 -18.93
N VAL A 371 -24.56 6.38 -19.97
CA VAL A 371 -24.38 7.17 -21.21
C VAL A 371 -24.47 8.67 -20.93
N GLU A 372 -25.42 9.09 -20.10
CA GLU A 372 -25.57 10.49 -19.70
C GLU A 372 -24.33 10.99 -18.97
N ILE A 373 -23.88 10.28 -17.94
CA ILE A 373 -22.66 10.60 -17.18
C ILE A 373 -21.44 10.70 -18.11
N ILE A 374 -21.28 9.75 -19.02
CA ILE A 374 -20.14 9.73 -19.95
C ILE A 374 -20.20 10.93 -20.91
N ARG A 375 -21.38 11.29 -21.41
CA ARG A 375 -21.54 12.47 -22.31
C ARG A 375 -21.13 13.74 -21.60
N GLU A 376 -21.59 13.95 -20.38
CA GLU A 376 -21.22 15.13 -19.58
C GLU A 376 -19.73 15.13 -19.23
N ALA A 377 -19.19 14.01 -18.79
CA ALA A 377 -17.76 13.87 -18.51
C ALA A 377 -16.90 14.19 -19.76
N LYS A 378 -17.35 13.74 -20.93
CA LYS A 378 -16.66 14.03 -22.21
C LYS A 378 -16.62 15.53 -22.52
N LYS A 379 -17.71 16.29 -22.26
CA LYS A 379 -17.74 17.77 -22.38
C LYS A 379 -16.70 18.41 -21.45
N LEU A 380 -16.52 17.86 -20.26
CA LEU A 380 -15.53 18.30 -19.29
C LEU A 380 -14.09 17.78 -19.56
N GLY A 381 -13.90 17.05 -20.69
CA GLY A 381 -12.59 16.63 -21.20
C GLY A 381 -12.10 15.24 -20.77
N TRP A 382 -12.97 14.38 -20.21
CA TRP A 382 -12.64 12.97 -20.03
C TRP A 382 -12.56 12.27 -21.39
N ARG A 383 -11.55 11.39 -21.56
CA ARG A 383 -11.31 10.68 -22.82
C ARG A 383 -11.49 9.18 -22.72
N VAL A 384 -11.48 8.63 -21.50
CA VAL A 384 -11.53 7.19 -21.24
C VAL A 384 -12.52 6.89 -20.13
N ALA A 385 -13.34 5.86 -20.32
CA ALA A 385 -14.17 5.25 -19.29
C ALA A 385 -13.76 3.78 -19.06
N LYS A 386 -13.71 3.37 -17.80
CA LYS A 386 -13.43 2.00 -17.40
C LYS A 386 -14.70 1.31 -16.97
N PHE A 387 -14.83 0.03 -17.37
CA PHE A 387 -15.97 -0.80 -17.00
C PHE A 387 -15.49 -2.10 -16.35
N TYR A 388 -16.20 -2.52 -15.31
CA TYR A 388 -16.02 -3.81 -14.68
C TYR A 388 -17.26 -4.67 -14.91
N PHE A 389 -17.05 -5.92 -15.37
CA PHE A 389 -18.04 -6.96 -15.51
C PHE A 389 -17.57 -8.22 -14.80
N MET A 390 -18.53 -9.06 -14.42
CA MET A 390 -18.29 -10.41 -13.91
C MET A 390 -19.02 -11.43 -14.77
N ILE A 391 -18.36 -12.56 -15.04
CA ILE A 391 -18.96 -13.75 -15.65
C ILE A 391 -19.17 -14.84 -14.60
N GLY A 392 -20.16 -15.70 -14.79
CA GLY A 392 -20.51 -16.80 -13.87
C GLY A 392 -21.37 -16.40 -12.70
N LEU A 393 -22.02 -15.22 -12.75
CA LEU A 393 -22.96 -14.82 -11.71
C LEU A 393 -24.20 -15.72 -11.71
N PRO A 394 -24.76 -16.07 -10.51
CA PRO A 394 -26.03 -16.81 -10.39
C PRO A 394 -27.20 -15.88 -10.69
N VAL A 395 -27.48 -15.66 -11.99
CA VAL A 395 -28.55 -14.76 -12.44
C VAL A 395 -29.67 -15.53 -13.15
N SER A 396 -30.80 -14.90 -13.33
CA SER A 396 -31.98 -15.46 -14.00
C SER A 396 -31.62 -16.06 -15.38
N GLY A 397 -32.05 -17.27 -15.64
CA GLY A 397 -31.70 -17.98 -16.87
C GLY A 397 -30.29 -18.65 -16.84
N GLY A 398 -29.69 -18.76 -15.66
CA GLY A 398 -28.39 -19.41 -15.50
C GLY A 398 -27.20 -18.67 -16.09
N GLY A 399 -27.34 -17.39 -16.43
CA GLY A 399 -26.31 -16.62 -17.12
C GLY A 399 -25.99 -17.11 -18.54
N ALA A 400 -26.91 -17.84 -19.16
CA ALA A 400 -26.74 -18.31 -20.54
C ALA A 400 -26.50 -17.11 -21.47
N ALA A 401 -25.46 -17.20 -22.32
CA ALA A 401 -25.03 -16.14 -23.23
C ALA A 401 -24.67 -14.79 -22.56
N GLU A 402 -24.30 -14.78 -21.26
CA GLU A 402 -23.91 -13.53 -20.55
C GLU A 402 -22.77 -12.80 -21.28
N GLU A 403 -21.83 -13.54 -21.85
CA GLU A 403 -20.73 -12.99 -22.64
C GLU A 403 -21.22 -12.20 -23.86
N LYS A 404 -22.32 -12.62 -24.47
CA LYS A 404 -22.94 -11.92 -25.60
C LYS A 404 -23.63 -10.63 -25.14
N GLU A 405 -24.39 -10.69 -24.08
CA GLU A 405 -25.06 -9.52 -23.51
C GLU A 405 -24.06 -8.46 -23.03
N ILE A 406 -22.91 -8.86 -22.47
CA ILE A 406 -21.81 -7.96 -22.09
C ILE A 406 -21.26 -7.26 -23.35
N VAL A 407 -21.00 -8.00 -24.44
CA VAL A 407 -20.51 -7.45 -25.70
C VAL A 407 -21.52 -6.44 -26.28
N ASP A 408 -22.79 -6.81 -26.35
CA ASP A 408 -23.86 -5.97 -26.89
C ASP A 408 -24.04 -4.67 -26.08
N PHE A 409 -23.95 -4.76 -24.76
CA PHE A 409 -23.98 -3.59 -23.87
C PHE A 409 -22.81 -2.63 -24.16
N ILE A 410 -21.60 -3.16 -24.22
CA ILE A 410 -20.36 -2.39 -24.45
C ILE A 410 -20.42 -1.68 -25.81
N LEU A 411 -20.83 -2.39 -26.88
CA LEU A 411 -20.94 -1.83 -28.22
C LEU A 411 -22.01 -0.72 -28.31
N ARG A 412 -23.15 -0.90 -27.61
CA ARG A 412 -24.20 0.15 -27.52
C ARG A 412 -23.71 1.39 -26.77
N VAL A 413 -22.99 1.24 -25.64
CA VAL A 413 -22.39 2.37 -24.93
C VAL A 413 -21.38 3.09 -25.80
N TYR A 414 -20.51 2.34 -26.51
CA TYR A 414 -19.54 2.92 -27.43
C TYR A 414 -20.23 3.65 -28.60
N ALA A 415 -21.24 3.07 -29.19
CA ALA A 415 -21.99 3.68 -30.31
C ALA A 415 -22.57 5.03 -29.92
N GLN A 416 -23.07 5.17 -28.69
CA GLN A 416 -23.75 6.38 -28.21
C GLN A 416 -22.80 7.46 -27.67
N THR A 417 -21.63 7.10 -27.20
CA THR A 417 -20.70 8.02 -26.50
C THR A 417 -19.44 8.34 -27.30
N LYS A 418 -18.99 7.40 -28.15
CA LYS A 418 -17.71 7.48 -28.87
C LYS A 418 -16.53 7.84 -27.96
N ILE A 419 -16.56 7.37 -26.70
CA ILE A 419 -15.46 7.49 -25.76
C ILE A 419 -14.59 6.22 -25.82
N GLN A 420 -13.31 6.32 -25.58
CA GLN A 420 -12.45 5.14 -25.44
C GLN A 420 -12.88 4.32 -24.22
N LEU A 421 -13.06 3.01 -24.38
CA LEU A 421 -13.47 2.10 -23.31
C LEU A 421 -12.33 1.17 -22.90
N ASN A 422 -12.12 1.05 -21.61
CA ASN A 422 -11.28 0.02 -21.00
C ASN A 422 -12.18 -0.91 -20.20
N ILE A 423 -12.26 -2.16 -20.62
CA ILE A 423 -13.11 -3.18 -20.00
C ILE A 423 -12.24 -4.12 -19.16
N ASN A 424 -12.67 -4.42 -17.95
CA ASN A 424 -12.11 -5.49 -17.16
C ASN A 424 -13.21 -6.50 -16.83
N VAL A 425 -12.95 -7.78 -17.11
CA VAL A 425 -13.88 -8.88 -16.84
C VAL A 425 -13.25 -9.84 -15.83
N GLY A 426 -13.92 -10.04 -14.69
CA GLY A 426 -13.55 -11.00 -13.67
C GLY A 426 -14.44 -12.24 -13.71
N THR A 427 -13.92 -13.39 -13.29
CA THR A 427 -14.75 -14.56 -12.97
C THR A 427 -15.32 -14.40 -11.57
N PHE A 428 -16.61 -14.61 -11.41
CA PHE A 428 -17.26 -14.55 -10.11
C PHE A 428 -16.78 -15.67 -9.19
N VAL A 429 -16.39 -15.33 -7.97
CA VAL A 429 -16.04 -16.26 -6.90
C VAL A 429 -17.07 -16.11 -5.77
N PRO A 430 -17.84 -17.16 -5.47
CA PRO A 430 -18.78 -17.13 -4.35
C PRO A 430 -18.03 -16.99 -3.02
N LYS A 431 -18.23 -15.87 -2.33
CA LYS A 431 -17.55 -15.60 -1.06
C LYS A 431 -18.36 -16.11 0.13
N PRO A 432 -17.70 -16.60 1.20
CA PRO A 432 -18.38 -16.98 2.45
C PRO A 432 -19.16 -15.81 3.03
N HIS A 433 -20.18 -16.12 3.79
CA HIS A 433 -21.04 -15.13 4.46
C HIS A 433 -21.73 -14.13 3.54
N THR A 434 -21.93 -14.46 2.26
CA THR A 434 -22.76 -13.66 1.34
C THR A 434 -24.02 -14.42 0.95
N PRO A 435 -25.10 -13.74 0.52
CA PRO A 435 -26.25 -14.44 -0.07
C PRO A 435 -25.85 -15.39 -1.21
N PHE A 436 -24.81 -15.07 -1.97
CA PHE A 436 -24.32 -15.90 -3.08
C PHE A 436 -23.30 -16.97 -2.67
N GLN A 437 -23.11 -17.23 -1.37
CA GLN A 437 -22.23 -18.31 -0.89
C GLN A 437 -22.65 -19.71 -1.37
N TYR A 438 -23.91 -19.88 -1.75
CA TYR A 438 -24.46 -21.15 -2.26
C TYR A 438 -24.23 -21.35 -3.76
N ALA A 439 -23.85 -20.30 -4.49
CA ALA A 439 -23.69 -20.34 -5.94
C ALA A 439 -22.61 -21.33 -6.41
N ALA A 440 -22.76 -21.83 -7.63
CA ALA A 440 -21.68 -22.48 -8.35
C ALA A 440 -20.61 -21.47 -8.77
N GLN A 441 -19.38 -21.94 -8.93
CA GLN A 441 -18.30 -21.20 -9.55
C GLN A 441 -17.97 -21.79 -10.91
N LEU A 442 -17.68 -20.97 -11.93
CA LEU A 442 -17.23 -21.46 -13.22
C LEU A 442 -15.87 -22.17 -13.08
N THR A 443 -15.69 -23.22 -13.86
CA THR A 443 -14.39 -23.84 -14.03
C THR A 443 -13.44 -22.93 -14.81
N GLU A 444 -12.15 -23.24 -14.81
CA GLU A 444 -11.15 -22.51 -15.60
C GLU A 444 -11.52 -22.54 -17.10
N GLU A 445 -11.92 -23.70 -17.63
CA GLU A 445 -12.25 -23.88 -19.05
C GLU A 445 -13.50 -23.10 -19.46
N GLU A 446 -14.55 -23.12 -18.64
CA GLU A 446 -15.78 -22.36 -18.89
C GLU A 446 -15.51 -20.85 -18.88
N SER A 447 -14.70 -20.40 -17.94
CA SER A 447 -14.30 -18.99 -17.83
C SER A 447 -13.52 -18.55 -19.08
N TRP A 448 -12.54 -19.34 -19.51
CA TRP A 448 -11.76 -19.06 -20.72
C TRP A 448 -12.63 -18.98 -21.97
N LYS A 449 -13.59 -19.89 -22.13
CA LYS A 449 -14.53 -19.87 -23.26
C LYS A 449 -15.29 -18.56 -23.36
N LYS A 450 -15.84 -18.08 -22.23
CA LYS A 450 -16.59 -16.82 -22.17
C LYS A 450 -15.68 -15.60 -22.39
N LEU A 451 -14.52 -15.54 -21.73
CA LEU A 451 -13.57 -14.43 -21.87
C LEU A 451 -13.02 -14.30 -23.28
N SER A 452 -12.71 -15.44 -23.93
CA SER A 452 -12.25 -15.46 -25.33
C SER A 452 -13.32 -14.91 -26.25
N TYR A 453 -14.58 -15.29 -26.07
CA TYR A 453 -15.70 -14.76 -26.86
C TYR A 453 -15.78 -13.23 -26.73
N ILE A 454 -15.75 -12.69 -25.50
CA ILE A 454 -15.81 -11.24 -25.26
C ILE A 454 -14.65 -10.53 -25.94
N LYS A 455 -13.43 -11.05 -25.75
CA LYS A 455 -12.21 -10.45 -26.31
C LYS A 455 -12.21 -10.44 -27.84
N ASP A 456 -12.61 -11.55 -28.46
CA ASP A 456 -12.62 -11.70 -29.91
C ASP A 456 -13.74 -10.89 -30.57
N SER A 457 -14.92 -10.82 -29.93
CA SER A 457 -16.06 -10.02 -30.41
C SER A 457 -15.79 -8.51 -30.33
N LEU A 458 -14.95 -8.04 -29.44
CA LEU A 458 -14.59 -6.62 -29.31
C LEU A 458 -13.32 -6.24 -30.08
N ARG A 459 -12.66 -7.23 -30.73
CA ARG A 459 -11.47 -6.99 -31.58
C ARG A 459 -11.81 -6.05 -32.73
N GLY A 460 -10.95 -5.09 -33.03
CA GLY A 460 -11.17 -4.09 -34.09
C GLY A 460 -11.93 -2.85 -33.68
N HIS A 461 -12.43 -2.80 -32.45
CA HIS A 461 -12.99 -1.59 -31.84
C HIS A 461 -11.96 -0.87 -30.97
N PRO A 462 -12.07 0.46 -30.73
CA PRO A 462 -11.18 1.19 -29.83
C PRO A 462 -11.52 0.88 -28.35
N ILE A 463 -11.58 -0.40 -28.01
CA ILE A 463 -11.96 -0.97 -26.72
C ILE A 463 -10.82 -1.87 -26.25
N LYS A 464 -10.24 -1.54 -25.10
CA LYS A 464 -9.23 -2.39 -24.47
C LYS A 464 -9.92 -3.34 -23.52
N VAL A 465 -9.72 -4.64 -23.72
CA VAL A 465 -10.24 -5.70 -22.84
C VAL A 465 -9.09 -6.27 -22.02
N SER A 466 -9.26 -6.29 -20.71
CA SER A 466 -8.42 -6.98 -19.72
C SER A 466 -9.27 -7.93 -18.89
N TYR A 467 -8.65 -8.92 -18.28
CA TYR A 467 -9.33 -9.91 -17.44
C TYR A 467 -8.38 -10.42 -16.36
N HIS A 468 -8.95 -10.89 -15.26
CA HIS A 468 -8.20 -11.65 -14.26
C HIS A 468 -8.02 -13.09 -14.74
N SER A 469 -6.88 -13.71 -14.40
CA SER A 469 -6.63 -15.12 -14.74
C SER A 469 -7.73 -16.01 -14.17
N PRO A 470 -8.44 -16.80 -15.00
CA PRO A 470 -9.43 -17.76 -14.52
C PRO A 470 -8.87 -18.77 -13.53
N PHE A 471 -7.63 -19.17 -13.70
CA PHE A 471 -6.98 -20.08 -12.76
C PHE A 471 -6.74 -19.44 -11.40
N LEU A 472 -6.36 -18.15 -11.33
CA LEU A 472 -6.26 -17.45 -10.06
C LEU A 472 -7.62 -17.29 -9.38
N SER A 473 -8.70 -17.04 -10.15
CA SER A 473 -10.06 -17.05 -9.61
C SER A 473 -10.48 -18.43 -9.09
N TYR A 474 -10.01 -19.51 -9.71
CA TYR A 474 -10.22 -20.87 -9.24
C TYR A 474 -9.49 -21.12 -7.91
N LEU A 475 -8.22 -20.71 -7.79
CA LEU A 475 -7.48 -20.78 -6.52
C LEU A 475 -8.09 -19.91 -5.42
N GLU A 476 -8.58 -18.73 -5.78
CA GLU A 476 -9.34 -17.89 -4.85
C GLU A 476 -10.58 -18.62 -4.34
N GLY A 477 -11.28 -19.35 -5.22
CA GLY A 477 -12.39 -20.23 -4.85
C GLY A 477 -11.98 -21.33 -3.88
N LEU A 478 -10.82 -21.93 -4.04
CA LEU A 478 -10.28 -22.95 -3.13
C LEU A 478 -10.17 -22.41 -1.70
N PHE A 479 -9.57 -21.24 -1.52
CA PHE A 479 -9.37 -20.67 -0.19
C PHE A 479 -10.61 -19.95 0.36
N SER A 480 -11.52 -19.47 -0.49
CA SER A 480 -12.79 -18.90 -0.05
C SER A 480 -13.79 -19.96 0.39
N ARG A 481 -13.85 -21.11 -0.32
CA ARG A 481 -14.92 -22.12 -0.20
C ARG A 481 -14.47 -23.43 0.41
N GLY A 482 -13.16 -23.70 0.42
CA GLY A 482 -12.58 -24.97 0.88
C GLY A 482 -12.70 -25.15 2.39
N ASP A 483 -12.48 -26.39 2.82
CA ASP A 483 -12.33 -26.78 4.21
C ASP A 483 -10.85 -26.93 4.61
N CYS A 484 -10.58 -27.55 5.74
CA CYS A 484 -9.24 -27.72 6.28
C CYS A 484 -8.26 -28.47 5.35
N ARG A 485 -8.75 -29.27 4.39
CA ARG A 485 -7.92 -29.98 3.38
C ARG A 485 -7.20 -28.98 2.46
N ALA A 486 -7.74 -27.78 2.26
CA ALA A 486 -7.09 -26.75 1.47
C ALA A 486 -5.77 -26.25 2.10
N ALA A 487 -5.63 -26.34 3.43
CA ALA A 487 -4.38 -26.01 4.11
C ALA A 487 -3.23 -26.95 3.69
N ASP A 488 -3.51 -28.24 3.50
CA ASP A 488 -2.49 -29.21 3.05
C ASP A 488 -1.99 -28.89 1.64
N LEU A 489 -2.91 -28.50 0.75
CA LEU A 489 -2.55 -28.08 -0.61
C LEU A 489 -1.72 -26.80 -0.59
N LEU A 490 -2.07 -25.84 0.28
CA LEU A 490 -1.33 -24.57 0.44
C LEU A 490 0.11 -24.84 0.92
N ILE A 491 0.28 -25.65 1.97
CA ILE A 491 1.59 -26.01 2.52
C ILE A 491 2.41 -26.80 1.46
N LYS A 492 1.78 -27.73 0.74
CA LYS A 492 2.43 -28.50 -0.33
C LYS A 492 2.91 -27.59 -1.47
N ALA A 493 2.07 -26.70 -1.96
CA ALA A 493 2.43 -25.74 -3.00
C ALA A 493 3.59 -24.86 -2.57
N PHE A 494 3.56 -24.34 -1.32
CA PHE A 494 4.65 -23.59 -0.76
C PHE A 494 5.97 -24.39 -0.74
N LYS A 495 5.95 -25.63 -0.24
CA LYS A 495 7.12 -26.52 -0.22
C LYS A 495 7.66 -26.82 -1.61
N MET A 496 6.81 -26.80 -2.64
CA MET A 496 7.19 -26.92 -4.06
C MET A 496 7.63 -25.58 -4.68
N GLY A 497 7.69 -24.52 -3.90
CA GLY A 497 8.32 -23.26 -4.26
C GLY A 497 7.41 -22.20 -4.83
N THR A 498 6.08 -22.25 -4.61
CA THR A 498 5.18 -21.14 -4.96
C THR A 498 5.36 -19.96 -4.01
N ARG A 499 5.36 -18.77 -4.55
CA ARG A 499 5.53 -17.49 -3.86
C ARG A 499 4.81 -16.41 -4.66
N LEU A 500 4.25 -15.39 -3.97
CA LEU A 500 3.68 -14.20 -4.61
C LEU A 500 2.64 -14.56 -5.69
N ASP A 501 1.74 -15.51 -5.38
CA ASP A 501 0.80 -16.10 -6.34
C ASP A 501 -0.14 -15.10 -7.00
N ALA A 502 -0.35 -13.93 -6.37
CA ALA A 502 -1.13 -12.83 -6.93
C ALA A 502 -0.37 -11.99 -7.97
N TRP A 503 0.92 -12.28 -8.22
CA TRP A 503 1.78 -11.54 -9.14
C TRP A 503 2.08 -12.38 -10.38
N ASP A 504 1.66 -11.92 -11.56
CA ASP A 504 1.84 -12.66 -12.83
C ASP A 504 3.31 -13.04 -13.08
N GLU A 505 4.26 -12.19 -12.67
CA GLU A 505 5.70 -12.40 -12.88
C GLU A 505 6.34 -13.44 -11.95
N TYR A 506 5.70 -13.74 -10.81
CA TYR A 506 6.23 -14.65 -9.79
C TYR A 506 5.41 -15.92 -9.64
N SER A 507 4.16 -15.92 -10.09
CA SER A 507 3.23 -17.04 -9.92
C SER A 507 3.71 -18.29 -10.69
N LYS A 508 3.73 -19.42 -9.98
CA LYS A 508 4.08 -20.73 -10.55
C LYS A 508 2.82 -21.57 -10.76
N LEU A 509 2.01 -21.19 -11.75
CA LEU A 509 0.71 -21.82 -12.00
C LEU A 509 0.82 -23.31 -12.30
N ASP A 510 1.89 -23.77 -12.95
CA ASP A 510 2.10 -25.21 -13.24
C ASP A 510 2.32 -26.01 -11.97
N VAL A 511 3.02 -25.46 -10.97
CA VAL A 511 3.17 -26.09 -9.64
C VAL A 511 1.81 -26.25 -8.98
N TRP A 512 0.99 -25.20 -8.99
CA TRP A 512 -0.35 -25.29 -8.46
C TRP A 512 -1.21 -26.33 -9.16
N LYS A 513 -1.15 -26.41 -10.51
CA LYS A 513 -1.87 -27.45 -11.28
C LYS A 513 -1.43 -28.85 -10.88
N GLN A 514 -0.14 -29.06 -10.67
CA GLN A 514 0.40 -30.34 -10.17
C GLN A 514 -0.14 -30.65 -8.77
N VAL A 515 -0.08 -29.70 -7.83
CA VAL A 515 -0.58 -29.88 -6.47
C VAL A 515 -2.06 -30.24 -6.44
N LEU A 516 -2.87 -29.57 -7.27
CA LEU A 516 -4.30 -29.86 -7.38
C LEU A 516 -4.60 -31.22 -8.02
N ALA A 517 -3.79 -31.66 -9.00
CA ALA A 517 -3.92 -32.96 -9.63
C ALA A 517 -3.52 -34.13 -8.72
N GLU A 518 -2.64 -33.89 -7.75
CA GLU A 518 -2.17 -34.86 -6.76
C GLU A 518 -3.02 -34.91 -5.50
N ALA A 519 -4.10 -34.09 -5.42
CA ALA A 519 -5.03 -34.11 -4.30
C ALA A 519 -5.79 -35.45 -4.26
N ASP A 520 -6.01 -36.00 -3.05
CA ASP A 520 -6.72 -37.25 -2.80
C ASP A 520 -8.25 -37.08 -2.77
N TRP A 521 -8.74 -35.87 -3.07
CA TRP A 521 -10.16 -35.52 -3.14
C TRP A 521 -10.47 -34.68 -4.39
N ASN A 522 -11.73 -34.65 -4.81
CA ASN A 522 -12.16 -33.92 -6.00
C ASN A 522 -12.26 -32.41 -5.72
N VAL A 523 -11.11 -31.71 -5.85
CA VAL A 523 -10.98 -30.28 -5.63
C VAL A 523 -11.94 -29.47 -6.50
N LYS A 524 -12.04 -29.87 -7.80
CA LYS A 524 -12.89 -29.18 -8.78
C LYS A 524 -14.37 -29.25 -8.38
N GLU A 525 -14.85 -30.43 -8.00
CA GLU A 525 -16.23 -30.62 -7.57
C GLU A 525 -16.54 -29.76 -6.33
N GLU A 526 -15.65 -29.81 -5.31
CA GLU A 526 -15.89 -29.10 -4.04
C GLU A 526 -15.93 -27.59 -4.23
N ILE A 527 -15.10 -27.04 -5.10
CA ILE A 527 -15.03 -25.61 -5.36
C ILE A 527 -16.17 -25.16 -6.26
N CYS A 528 -16.41 -25.86 -7.38
CA CYS A 528 -17.26 -25.36 -8.46
C CYS A 528 -18.74 -25.68 -8.29
N ARG A 529 -19.12 -26.71 -7.49
CA ARG A 529 -20.51 -27.08 -7.36
C ARG A 529 -21.37 -26.01 -6.66
N GLN A 530 -22.62 -25.95 -7.01
CA GLN A 530 -23.63 -25.27 -6.22
C GLN A 530 -23.84 -26.01 -4.90
N ARG A 531 -23.99 -25.28 -3.81
CA ARG A 531 -24.27 -25.83 -2.47
C ARG A 531 -25.74 -25.68 -2.10
N GLY A 532 -26.24 -26.64 -1.34
CA GLY A 532 -27.60 -26.57 -0.78
C GLY A 532 -27.69 -25.51 0.34
N THR A 533 -28.84 -24.87 0.46
CA THR A 533 -29.07 -23.88 1.54
C THR A 533 -29.13 -24.49 2.94
N GLU A 534 -29.34 -25.80 3.03
CA GLU A 534 -29.39 -26.56 4.31
C GLU A 534 -28.11 -27.37 4.53
N GLU A 535 -27.18 -27.34 3.58
CA GLU A 535 -25.92 -28.04 3.68
C GLU A 535 -24.99 -27.31 4.68
N PRO A 536 -24.27 -28.03 5.56
CA PRO A 536 -23.24 -27.44 6.40
C PRO A 536 -22.13 -26.83 5.56
N LEU A 537 -21.74 -25.60 5.90
CA LEU A 537 -20.67 -24.89 5.20
C LEU A 537 -19.40 -24.82 6.07
N PRO A 538 -18.20 -24.87 5.49
CA PRO A 538 -16.94 -24.83 6.23
C PRO A 538 -16.82 -23.68 7.22
N TRP A 539 -17.46 -22.54 6.94
CA TRP A 539 -17.43 -21.33 7.77
C TRP A 539 -18.61 -21.16 8.73
N ASP A 540 -19.46 -22.19 8.95
CA ASP A 540 -20.66 -22.08 9.80
C ASP A 540 -20.36 -21.87 11.29
N ASN A 541 -19.13 -22.19 11.71
CA ASN A 541 -18.62 -21.92 13.05
C ASN A 541 -18.27 -20.42 13.27
N VAL A 542 -18.30 -19.58 12.23
CA VAL A 542 -18.07 -18.13 12.28
C VAL A 542 -19.38 -17.40 11.99
N SER A 543 -19.71 -16.40 12.81
CA SER A 543 -20.89 -15.54 12.64
C SER A 543 -20.47 -14.12 12.31
N MET A 544 -20.93 -13.61 11.18
CA MET A 544 -20.81 -12.18 10.83
C MET A 544 -21.87 -11.30 11.53
N GLY A 545 -22.70 -11.87 12.38
CA GLY A 545 -23.82 -11.18 13.03
C GLY A 545 -25.12 -11.19 12.22
N LEU A 546 -25.12 -11.74 11.01
CA LEU A 546 -26.35 -11.91 10.21
C LEU A 546 -26.98 -13.26 10.49
N SER A 547 -28.31 -13.32 10.41
CA SER A 547 -29.06 -14.57 10.58
C SER A 547 -28.93 -15.45 9.33
N SER A 548 -28.91 -16.77 9.51
CA SER A 548 -28.94 -17.73 8.39
C SER A 548 -30.19 -17.56 7.51
N SER A 549 -31.31 -17.20 8.10
CA SER A 549 -32.56 -16.90 7.36
C SER A 549 -32.39 -15.70 6.42
N PHE A 550 -31.59 -14.69 6.79
CA PHE A 550 -31.31 -13.55 5.90
C PHE A 550 -30.62 -14.01 4.61
N TYR A 551 -29.55 -14.81 4.73
CA TYR A 551 -28.83 -15.32 3.54
C TYR A 551 -29.73 -16.14 2.63
N LYS A 552 -30.54 -17.06 3.22
CA LYS A 552 -31.48 -17.90 2.48
C LYS A 552 -32.57 -17.07 1.80
N ASN A 553 -33.13 -16.09 2.49
CA ASN A 553 -34.17 -15.22 1.96
C ASN A 553 -33.65 -14.38 0.79
N GLU A 554 -32.43 -13.85 0.89
CA GLU A 554 -31.80 -13.10 -0.20
C GLU A 554 -31.44 -14.00 -1.40
N TRP A 555 -31.00 -15.26 -1.14
CA TRP A 555 -30.78 -16.25 -2.19
C TRP A 555 -32.07 -16.59 -2.94
N ASN A 556 -33.15 -16.80 -2.22
CA ASN A 556 -34.48 -17.15 -2.78
C ASN A 556 -35.11 -16.02 -3.60
N LYS A 557 -34.55 -14.79 -3.59
CA LYS A 557 -34.99 -13.70 -4.45
C LYS A 557 -34.44 -13.79 -5.89
N LEU A 558 -33.55 -14.71 -6.17
CA LEU A 558 -33.06 -14.96 -7.52
C LEU A 558 -34.24 -15.31 -8.46
N GLY A 559 -34.28 -14.68 -9.62
CA GLY A 559 -35.34 -14.87 -10.61
C GLY A 559 -36.70 -14.22 -10.29
N THR A 560 -36.82 -13.54 -9.14
CA THR A 560 -38.08 -12.89 -8.73
C THR A 560 -38.17 -11.42 -9.14
N ASN A 561 -37.09 -10.88 -9.69
CA ASN A 561 -36.95 -9.45 -10.04
C ASN A 561 -37.20 -8.50 -8.85
N THR A 562 -36.86 -8.97 -7.62
CA THR A 562 -37.11 -8.26 -6.37
C THR A 562 -35.83 -7.61 -5.84
N PHE A 563 -35.90 -6.30 -5.62
CA PHE A 563 -34.83 -5.57 -4.94
C PHE A 563 -35.02 -5.57 -3.42
N THR A 564 -33.90 -5.63 -2.72
CA THR A 564 -33.83 -5.36 -1.29
C THR A 564 -33.48 -3.90 -1.09
N SER A 565 -34.21 -3.19 -0.25
CA SER A 565 -33.99 -1.76 0.03
C SER A 565 -32.60 -1.53 0.65
N VAL A 566 -32.14 -0.26 0.63
CA VAL A 566 -30.88 0.12 1.28
C VAL A 566 -30.95 -0.02 2.80
N CYS A 567 -29.83 -0.30 3.42
CA CYS A 567 -29.69 -0.30 4.87
C CYS A 567 -29.83 1.13 5.40
N SER A 568 -30.77 1.36 6.30
CA SER A 568 -31.07 2.67 6.91
C SER A 568 -31.43 2.48 8.37
N PRO A 569 -31.52 3.53 9.19
CA PRO A 569 -32.00 3.43 10.57
C PRO A 569 -33.38 2.76 10.68
N ASP A 570 -34.22 2.98 9.69
CA ASP A 570 -35.62 2.47 9.64
C ASP A 570 -35.77 1.23 8.74
N CYS A 571 -34.69 0.50 8.48
CA CYS A 571 -34.76 -0.65 7.58
C CYS A 571 -35.46 -1.84 8.25
N HIS A 572 -36.22 -2.61 7.43
CA HIS A 572 -36.94 -3.79 7.86
C HIS A 572 -36.35 -5.11 7.37
N HIS A 573 -35.03 -5.13 7.10
CA HIS A 573 -34.37 -6.32 6.55
C HIS A 573 -34.33 -7.52 7.52
N ASN A 574 -34.43 -7.28 8.81
CA ASN A 574 -34.32 -8.31 9.84
C ASN A 574 -33.05 -9.15 9.71
N CYS A 575 -31.94 -8.51 9.27
CA CYS A 575 -30.69 -9.23 9.04
C CYS A 575 -30.01 -9.69 10.35
N GLY A 576 -30.35 -9.12 11.50
CA GLY A 576 -29.88 -9.54 12.84
C GLY A 576 -28.71 -8.69 13.37
N ILE A 577 -28.13 -7.77 12.59
CA ILE A 577 -26.94 -6.99 13.02
C ILE A 577 -27.28 -5.83 13.95
N CYS A 578 -28.30 -5.05 13.61
CA CYS A 578 -28.68 -3.88 14.39
C CYS A 578 -29.43 -4.29 15.67
N GLY A 579 -29.04 -3.68 16.78
CA GLY A 579 -29.61 -3.95 18.10
C GLY A 579 -29.17 -2.92 19.14
N THR A 580 -29.12 -3.28 20.40
CA THR A 580 -28.75 -2.36 21.50
C THR A 580 -27.30 -1.86 21.43
N LYS A 581 -26.40 -2.65 20.86
CA LYS A 581 -24.96 -2.35 20.84
C LYS A 581 -24.49 -1.71 19.53
N THR A 582 -25.17 -1.92 18.42
CA THR A 582 -24.76 -1.40 17.12
C THR A 582 -25.97 -1.07 16.25
N ALA A 583 -25.89 -0.01 15.47
CA ALA A 583 -26.93 0.45 14.56
C ALA A 583 -26.34 1.18 13.37
N VAL A 584 -27.17 1.36 12.34
CA VAL A 584 -26.85 2.27 11.23
C VAL A 584 -26.69 3.68 11.77
N ARG A 585 -25.67 4.39 11.29
CA ARG A 585 -25.40 5.76 11.68
C ARG A 585 -25.15 6.64 10.47
N ASN A 586 -26.00 7.64 10.28
CA ASN A 586 -25.88 8.67 9.26
C ASN A 586 -25.63 10.02 9.89
N ILE A 587 -24.92 10.89 9.19
CA ILE A 587 -24.75 12.29 9.54
C ILE A 587 -26.05 13.04 9.20
N ASP A 588 -26.44 13.98 10.08
CA ASP A 588 -27.57 14.89 9.79
C ASP A 588 -27.26 15.70 8.53
N GLN A 589 -28.15 15.63 7.56
CA GLN A 589 -28.01 16.37 6.30
C GLN A 589 -27.96 17.91 6.51
N ASN A 590 -28.51 18.41 7.61
CA ASN A 590 -28.52 19.82 7.98
C ASN A 590 -27.32 20.25 8.84
N ILE A 591 -26.36 19.34 9.11
CA ILE A 591 -25.19 19.65 9.93
C ILE A 591 -24.49 20.91 9.45
N GLN A 592 -24.13 21.79 10.37
CA GLN A 592 -23.34 22.97 10.06
C GLN A 592 -21.86 22.60 10.01
N PHE A 593 -21.20 23.01 8.93
CA PHE A 593 -19.75 22.92 8.83
C PHE A 593 -19.10 24.03 9.67
N PRO A 594 -17.92 23.79 10.24
CA PRO A 594 -17.17 24.86 10.91
C PRO A 594 -16.95 26.03 9.95
N PRO A 595 -16.85 27.28 10.45
CA PRO A 595 -16.46 28.39 9.60
C PRO A 595 -15.09 28.09 8.96
N LEU A 596 -14.91 28.49 7.71
CA LEU A 596 -13.62 28.38 7.05
C LEU A 596 -12.59 29.21 7.84
N PRO A 597 -11.41 28.64 8.15
CA PRO A 597 -10.36 29.43 8.78
C PRO A 597 -9.96 30.59 7.85
N PRO A 598 -9.53 31.74 8.42
CA PRO A 598 -8.96 32.79 7.61
C PRO A 598 -7.82 32.20 6.75
N GLN A 599 -7.90 32.40 5.46
CA GLN A 599 -6.80 31.98 4.59
C GLN A 599 -5.65 32.96 4.77
N GLU A 600 -4.49 32.45 5.18
CA GLU A 600 -3.28 33.24 5.14
C GLU A 600 -2.98 33.60 3.67
N PRO A 601 -2.80 34.91 3.35
CA PRO A 601 -2.47 35.28 2.00
C PRO A 601 -1.10 34.70 1.62
N ILE A 602 -1.07 33.97 0.50
CA ILE A 602 0.20 33.46 -0.03
C ILE A 602 1.04 34.69 -0.42
N PRO A 603 2.26 34.85 0.12
CA PRO A 603 3.12 35.96 -0.24
C PRO A 603 3.38 36.02 -1.76
N GLU A 604 3.32 37.20 -2.36
CA GLU A 604 3.59 37.35 -3.81
C GLU A 604 5.07 37.20 -4.14
N SER A 605 5.95 37.57 -3.21
CA SER A 605 7.40 37.41 -3.37
C SER A 605 7.76 35.92 -3.38
N ILE A 606 8.81 35.56 -4.09
CA ILE A 606 9.32 34.19 -4.16
C ILE A 606 10.80 34.23 -3.81
N SER A 607 11.22 33.29 -2.96
CA SER A 607 12.62 33.06 -2.64
C SER A 607 13.01 31.63 -3.06
N ARG A 608 14.25 31.47 -3.47
CA ARG A 608 14.86 30.18 -3.70
C ARG A 608 15.75 29.84 -2.51
N VAL A 609 15.46 28.72 -1.87
CA VAL A 609 16.27 28.20 -0.78
C VAL A 609 17.16 27.09 -1.32
N TYR A 610 18.48 27.33 -1.29
CA TYR A 610 19.49 26.31 -1.53
C TYR A 610 19.86 25.67 -0.21
N PHE A 611 20.02 24.37 -0.17
CA PHE A 611 20.40 23.67 1.06
C PHE A 611 21.36 22.51 0.81
N ILE A 612 22.22 22.30 1.81
CA ILE A 612 23.20 21.23 1.87
C ILE A 612 22.69 20.18 2.82
N PHE A 613 22.67 18.93 2.41
CA PHE A 613 22.20 17.85 3.27
C PHE A 613 23.09 16.62 3.20
N ALA A 614 23.07 15.83 4.28
CA ALA A 614 23.73 14.54 4.41
C ALA A 614 22.77 13.39 4.15
N LYS A 615 23.32 12.24 3.70
CA LYS A 615 22.64 10.97 3.47
C LYS A 615 23.47 9.85 4.08
N LYS A 616 22.99 9.27 5.21
CA LYS A 616 23.73 8.32 6.06
C LYS A 616 22.81 7.18 6.55
N GLY A 617 23.40 6.16 7.19
CA GLY A 617 22.64 5.05 7.75
C GLY A 617 21.70 4.41 6.73
N GLU A 618 20.50 4.07 7.13
CA GLU A 618 19.49 3.41 6.28
C GLU A 618 19.15 4.20 5.01
N SER A 619 19.32 5.52 5.02
CA SER A 619 19.02 6.35 3.85
C SER A 619 19.94 6.11 2.66
N ILE A 620 21.13 5.48 2.85
CA ILE A 620 22.04 5.17 1.72
C ILE A 620 21.39 4.22 0.72
N PHE A 621 20.40 3.42 1.15
CA PHE A 621 19.67 2.49 0.32
C PHE A 621 18.49 3.12 -0.46
N LEU A 622 18.28 4.43 -0.32
CA LEU A 622 17.25 5.17 -1.07
C LEU A 622 17.75 5.53 -2.45
N GLY A 623 16.97 5.22 -3.48
CA GLY A 623 17.21 5.68 -4.85
C GLY A 623 16.96 7.18 -5.00
N HIS A 624 17.49 7.77 -6.09
CA HIS A 624 17.35 9.22 -6.33
C HIS A 624 15.88 9.68 -6.42
N LEU A 625 15.03 8.90 -7.10
CA LEU A 625 13.61 9.23 -7.24
C LEU A 625 12.83 9.11 -5.91
N ASP A 626 13.22 8.16 -5.07
CA ASP A 626 12.65 8.00 -3.74
C ASP A 626 13.07 9.16 -2.84
N LEU A 627 14.35 9.55 -2.89
CA LEU A 627 14.86 10.71 -2.18
C LEU A 627 14.13 12.01 -2.58
N MET A 628 13.85 12.20 -3.87
CA MET A 628 13.04 13.34 -4.34
C MET A 628 11.65 13.31 -3.68
N GLY A 629 10.97 12.16 -3.69
CA GLY A 629 9.64 12.02 -3.08
C GLY A 629 9.63 12.24 -1.57
N ILE A 630 10.68 11.82 -0.87
CA ILE A 630 10.89 12.08 0.56
C ILE A 630 11.06 13.59 0.81
N MET A 631 11.93 14.25 0.05
CA MET A 631 12.17 15.69 0.20
C MET A 631 10.92 16.51 -0.12
N GLU A 632 10.15 16.17 -1.16
CA GLU A 632 8.87 16.81 -1.47
C GLU A 632 7.91 16.76 -0.28
N LYS A 633 7.74 15.59 0.34
CA LYS A 633 6.88 15.43 1.53
C LYS A 633 7.45 16.13 2.75
N SER A 634 8.77 16.09 2.97
CA SER A 634 9.43 16.71 4.11
C SER A 634 9.30 18.23 4.07
N ILE A 635 9.50 18.84 2.91
CA ILE A 635 9.32 20.28 2.72
C ILE A 635 7.86 20.67 2.95
N GLN A 636 6.91 19.85 2.51
CA GLN A 636 5.48 20.10 2.75
C GLN A 636 5.14 20.17 4.26
N ARG A 637 5.79 19.34 5.08
CA ARG A 637 5.61 19.30 6.54
C ARG A 637 6.13 20.56 7.23
N THR A 638 7.06 21.29 6.61
CA THR A 638 7.65 22.50 7.23
C THR A 638 6.66 23.65 7.38
N GLY A 639 5.54 23.61 6.65
CA GLY A 639 4.54 24.68 6.62
C GLY A 639 4.89 25.86 5.73
N PHE A 640 6.02 25.86 5.02
CA PHE A 640 6.32 26.91 4.04
C PHE A 640 5.36 26.80 2.82
N PHE A 641 4.95 27.93 2.27
CA PHE A 641 4.20 27.98 1.02
C PHE A 641 5.13 27.68 -0.16
N ILE A 642 4.98 26.52 -0.77
CA ILE A 642 5.86 26.05 -1.83
C ILE A 642 5.39 26.55 -3.19
N GLU A 643 6.33 27.02 -4.05
CA GLU A 643 6.02 27.32 -5.46
C GLU A 643 5.93 26.02 -6.26
N PHE A 644 4.83 25.86 -7.00
CA PHE A 644 4.58 24.72 -7.85
C PHE A 644 4.72 25.04 -9.34
N SER A 645 5.01 24.02 -10.12
CA SER A 645 4.98 24.14 -11.59
C SER A 645 3.54 24.34 -12.08
N GLN A 646 3.38 25.05 -13.21
CA GLN A 646 2.10 25.19 -13.88
C GLN A 646 1.74 23.92 -14.65
N GLY A 647 0.45 23.56 -14.70
CA GLY A 647 -0.07 22.43 -15.49
C GLY A 647 -0.99 21.50 -14.71
N PHE A 648 -1.38 20.38 -15.34
CA PHE A 648 -2.38 19.42 -14.79
C PHE A 648 -1.84 18.59 -13.60
N ASN A 649 -0.54 18.55 -13.38
CA ASN A 649 0.13 17.84 -12.29
C ASN A 649 1.18 18.77 -11.67
N PRO A 650 0.78 19.77 -10.88
CA PRO A 650 1.72 20.70 -10.27
C PRO A 650 2.71 19.95 -9.38
N LYS A 651 4.01 20.15 -9.62
CA LYS A 651 5.08 19.61 -8.78
C LYS A 651 5.83 20.73 -8.08
N PRO A 652 6.31 20.50 -6.84
CA PRO A 652 7.21 21.45 -6.19
C PRO A 652 8.40 21.77 -7.11
N ARG A 653 8.82 23.05 -7.12
CA ARG A 653 10.02 23.45 -7.86
C ARG A 653 11.28 23.08 -7.07
N LEU A 654 11.45 21.76 -6.89
CA LEU A 654 12.58 21.13 -6.22
C LEU A 654 13.62 20.70 -7.27
N GLU A 655 14.87 21.02 -7.04
CA GLU A 655 15.98 20.69 -7.91
C GLU A 655 17.15 20.11 -7.11
N PHE A 656 17.83 19.11 -7.66
CA PHE A 656 19.06 18.52 -7.11
C PHE A 656 20.22 18.78 -8.05
N ALA A 657 21.42 19.00 -7.50
CA ALA A 657 22.60 19.29 -8.31
C ALA A 657 23.07 18.07 -9.12
N HIS A 658 23.12 16.89 -8.48
CA HIS A 658 23.58 15.67 -9.15
C HIS A 658 23.07 14.42 -8.41
N PRO A 659 22.60 13.37 -9.10
CA PRO A 659 22.21 12.11 -8.47
C PRO A 659 23.34 11.44 -7.69
N LEU A 660 23.00 10.71 -6.62
CA LEU A 660 23.90 9.87 -5.85
C LEU A 660 23.54 8.40 -6.07
N SER A 661 24.54 7.55 -6.33
CA SER A 661 24.34 6.12 -6.45
C SER A 661 23.92 5.49 -5.10
N LEU A 662 23.22 4.36 -5.16
CA LEU A 662 22.86 3.57 -3.97
C LEU A 662 24.12 3.13 -3.21
N GLY A 663 24.00 3.01 -1.90
CA GLY A 663 25.06 2.55 -1.00
C GLY A 663 26.16 3.58 -0.70
N ILE A 664 26.14 4.74 -1.34
CA ILE A 664 27.13 5.78 -1.08
C ILE A 664 26.64 6.72 0.01
N VAL A 665 27.46 6.89 1.04
CA VAL A 665 27.28 7.92 2.09
C VAL A 665 27.52 9.30 1.49
N SER A 666 26.80 10.31 1.90
CA SER A 666 27.09 11.69 1.51
C SER A 666 27.03 12.66 2.69
N GLU A 667 27.99 13.57 2.70
CA GLU A 667 28.08 14.66 3.67
C GLU A 667 27.63 16.00 3.09
N GLY A 668 27.47 16.11 1.77
CA GLY A 668 27.28 17.40 1.09
C GLY A 668 26.49 17.29 -0.21
N GLU A 669 25.29 16.75 -0.16
CA GLU A 669 24.34 16.81 -1.28
C GLU A 669 23.72 18.20 -1.36
N ILE A 670 23.40 18.63 -2.59
CA ILE A 670 22.89 19.97 -2.87
C ILE A 670 21.50 19.87 -3.51
N ALA A 671 20.55 20.59 -2.92
CA ALA A 671 19.23 20.77 -3.50
C ALA A 671 18.74 22.22 -3.35
N SER A 672 17.70 22.59 -4.07
CA SER A 672 17.02 23.87 -3.91
C SER A 672 15.52 23.70 -4.07
N ILE A 673 14.77 24.58 -3.39
CA ILE A 673 13.31 24.68 -3.47
C ILE A 673 12.90 26.14 -3.57
N ASN A 674 11.85 26.43 -4.34
CA ASN A 674 11.24 27.75 -4.35
C ASN A 674 10.08 27.81 -3.35
N ILE A 675 10.06 28.86 -2.53
CA ILE A 675 8.98 29.17 -1.58
C ILE A 675 8.40 30.54 -1.85
N HIS A 676 7.13 30.71 -1.54
CA HIS A 676 6.50 32.04 -1.47
C HIS A 676 6.92 32.72 -0.17
N GLY A 677 7.28 33.99 -0.24
CA GLY A 677 7.86 34.74 0.88
C GLY A 677 9.37 34.51 1.00
N SER A 678 9.87 34.64 2.21
CA SER A 678 11.25 34.42 2.62
C SER A 678 11.27 33.68 3.96
N CYS A 679 12.40 33.13 4.32
CA CYS A 679 12.62 32.53 5.65
C CYS A 679 14.07 32.80 6.07
N GLU A 680 14.32 32.72 7.38
CA GLU A 680 15.68 32.65 7.89
C GLU A 680 16.29 31.27 7.61
N PRO A 681 17.57 31.21 7.16
CA PRO A 681 18.22 29.93 6.85
C PRO A 681 18.18 28.93 7.99
N GLU A 682 18.36 29.37 9.22
CA GLU A 682 18.34 28.54 10.42
C GLU A 682 16.94 27.97 10.72
N ASP A 683 15.87 28.76 10.47
CA ASP A 683 14.49 28.28 10.61
C ASP A 683 14.19 27.17 9.59
N PHE A 684 14.65 27.34 8.35
CA PHE A 684 14.53 26.31 7.32
C PHE A 684 15.22 25.01 7.73
N VAL A 685 16.48 25.09 8.18
CA VAL A 685 17.25 23.92 8.65
C VAL A 685 16.54 23.20 9.80
N GLN A 686 16.11 23.96 10.82
CA GLN A 686 15.44 23.38 11.99
C GLN A 686 14.11 22.70 11.62
N LYS A 687 13.28 23.33 10.78
CA LYS A 687 12.00 22.77 10.34
C LYS A 687 12.20 21.54 9.47
N MET A 688 13.16 21.60 8.54
CA MET A 688 13.47 20.44 7.69
C MET A 688 13.94 19.24 8.52
N ASN A 689 14.85 19.41 9.46
CA ASN A 689 15.39 18.32 10.27
C ASN A 689 14.32 17.68 11.19
N LYS A 690 13.30 18.41 11.60
CA LYS A 690 12.13 17.83 12.30
C LYS A 690 11.22 17.00 11.39
N CYS A 691 11.30 17.22 10.08
CA CYS A 691 10.42 16.64 9.07
C CYS A 691 11.05 15.52 8.24
N LEU A 692 12.36 15.33 8.35
CA LEU A 692 13.10 14.31 7.61
C LEU A 692 13.01 12.94 8.28
N PRO A 693 13.03 11.84 7.50
CA PRO A 693 13.23 10.49 8.03
C PRO A 693 14.67 10.29 8.49
N TRP A 694 14.93 9.15 9.15
CA TRP A 694 16.26 8.85 9.67
C TRP A 694 17.31 8.74 8.57
N GLY A 695 18.53 9.18 8.91
CA GLY A 695 19.67 9.15 8.02
C GLY A 695 19.75 10.32 7.02
N LEU A 696 18.76 11.22 7.00
CA LEU A 696 18.81 12.47 6.25
C LEU A 696 18.90 13.67 7.19
N GLU A 697 19.78 14.62 6.89
CA GLU A 697 20.03 15.80 7.70
C GLU A 697 20.38 17.01 6.84
N VAL A 698 19.63 18.11 6.95
CA VAL A 698 20.00 19.40 6.36
C VAL A 698 21.00 20.08 7.28
N LYS A 699 22.15 20.44 6.75
CA LYS A 699 23.26 21.06 7.48
C LYS A 699 23.24 22.58 7.39
N GLU A 700 22.99 23.11 6.20
CA GLU A 700 23.06 24.53 5.92
C GLU A 700 21.98 24.89 4.89
N ALA A 701 21.52 26.14 4.94
CA ALA A 701 20.63 26.69 3.92
C ALA A 701 21.06 28.13 3.54
N TYR A 702 20.70 28.54 2.33
CA TYR A 702 20.96 29.86 1.77
C TYR A 702 19.70 30.33 1.06
N VAL A 703 19.24 31.55 1.38
CA VAL A 703 17.98 32.09 0.85
C VAL A 703 18.28 33.23 -0.12
N VAL A 704 17.80 33.10 -1.34
CA VAL A 704 18.04 34.08 -2.42
C VAL A 704 16.67 34.53 -2.97
N SER A 705 16.41 35.86 -3.00
CA SER A 705 15.18 36.37 -3.59
C SER A 705 15.13 36.12 -5.10
N LYS A 706 13.94 35.99 -5.67
CA LYS A 706 13.72 35.78 -7.11
C LYS A 706 14.28 36.94 -7.94
N GLU A 707 14.27 38.16 -7.39
CA GLU A 707 14.84 39.36 -8.00
C GLU A 707 16.37 39.22 -8.10
N THR A 708 17.03 38.86 -6.99
CA THR A 708 18.49 38.61 -6.96
C THR A 708 18.86 37.45 -7.89
N TYR A 709 18.10 36.36 -7.86
CA TYR A 709 18.30 35.22 -8.75
C TYR A 709 18.30 35.61 -10.22
N LYS A 710 17.31 36.46 -10.63
CA LYS A 710 17.21 36.97 -12.00
C LYS A 710 18.33 37.97 -12.33
N ALA A 711 18.59 38.93 -11.43
CA ALA A 711 19.59 39.98 -11.65
C ALA A 711 20.99 39.40 -11.80
N LYS A 712 21.37 38.41 -10.99
CA LYS A 712 22.64 37.69 -11.05
C LYS A 712 22.67 36.60 -12.12
N LYS A 713 21.58 36.34 -12.86
CA LYS A 713 21.44 35.27 -13.87
C LYS A 713 21.94 33.91 -13.38
N ILE A 714 21.58 33.54 -12.15
CA ILE A 714 22.02 32.30 -11.52
C ILE A 714 21.49 31.09 -12.34
N GLN A 715 22.41 30.21 -12.70
CA GLN A 715 22.11 29.01 -13.48
C GLN A 715 21.44 27.93 -12.60
N SER A 716 20.86 26.90 -13.23
CA SER A 716 20.35 25.74 -12.52
C SER A 716 21.47 24.96 -11.82
N LEU A 717 21.13 24.28 -10.71
CA LEU A 717 22.11 23.49 -9.97
C LEU A 717 22.78 22.42 -10.85
N MET A 718 21.99 21.76 -11.71
CA MET A 718 22.51 20.75 -12.63
C MET A 718 23.49 21.35 -13.64
N SER A 719 23.21 22.54 -14.16
CA SER A 719 24.12 23.19 -15.16
C SER A 719 25.42 23.72 -14.55
N LEU A 720 25.39 24.04 -13.26
CA LEU A 720 26.55 24.46 -12.49
C LEU A 720 27.49 23.28 -12.14
N TYR A 721 26.98 22.05 -12.12
CA TYR A 721 27.73 20.89 -11.66
C TYR A 721 29.00 20.66 -12.47
N SER A 722 30.15 20.64 -11.80
CA SER A 722 31.48 20.47 -12.41
C SER A 722 32.27 19.27 -11.88
N GLY A 723 31.73 18.55 -10.89
CA GLY A 723 32.37 17.36 -10.34
C GLY A 723 32.05 17.07 -8.89
N SER A 724 32.70 16.08 -8.32
CA SER A 724 32.47 15.62 -6.94
C SER A 724 33.77 15.18 -6.27
N GLN A 725 33.88 15.42 -4.99
CA GLN A 725 34.96 14.90 -4.15
C GLN A 725 34.47 13.74 -3.29
N TYR A 726 35.27 12.66 -3.27
CA TYR A 726 34.94 11.44 -2.53
C TYR A 726 36.10 11.01 -1.64
N THR A 727 35.73 10.30 -0.56
CA THR A 727 36.68 9.46 0.18
C THR A 727 36.26 8.02 -0.02
N LEU A 728 37.19 7.15 -0.34
CA LEU A 728 37.01 5.71 -0.47
C LEU A 728 37.91 5.02 0.54
N ASP A 729 37.32 4.22 1.44
CA ASP A 729 38.03 3.33 2.33
C ASP A 729 37.97 1.91 1.74
N TYR A 730 39.12 1.40 1.33
CA TYR A 730 39.25 0.07 0.77
C TYR A 730 39.25 -0.96 1.90
N THR A 731 38.36 -1.94 1.81
CA THR A 731 38.17 -3.01 2.82
C THR A 731 38.55 -4.40 2.32
N GLY A 732 39.01 -4.50 1.05
CA GLY A 732 39.51 -5.75 0.48
C GLY A 732 40.92 -6.12 0.97
N ASP A 733 41.36 -7.33 0.64
CA ASP A 733 42.59 -7.91 1.19
C ASP A 733 43.87 -7.37 0.59
N ASP A 734 43.86 -6.93 -0.69
CA ASP A 734 45.07 -6.49 -1.40
C ASP A 734 44.96 -5.07 -1.98
N ILE A 735 45.32 -4.11 -1.16
CA ILE A 735 45.23 -2.68 -1.52
C ILE A 735 46.25 -2.30 -2.62
N GLU A 736 47.39 -2.97 -2.74
CA GLU A 736 48.41 -2.66 -3.75
C GLU A 736 47.91 -3.08 -5.13
N ILE A 737 47.21 -4.21 -5.24
CA ILE A 737 46.59 -4.64 -6.50
C ILE A 737 45.48 -3.64 -6.86
N PHE A 738 44.64 -3.25 -5.90
CA PHE A 738 43.61 -2.24 -6.14
C PHE A 738 44.20 -0.94 -6.66
N GLN A 739 45.27 -0.41 -6.04
CA GLN A 739 45.92 0.82 -6.50
C GLN A 739 46.50 0.68 -7.91
N THR A 740 47.16 -0.44 -8.17
CA THR A 740 47.76 -0.71 -9.50
C THR A 740 46.69 -0.75 -10.58
N ASN A 741 45.58 -1.43 -10.34
CA ASN A 741 44.46 -1.51 -11.27
C ASN A 741 43.76 -0.15 -11.47
N LEU A 742 43.64 0.65 -10.42
CA LEU A 742 43.11 2.01 -10.48
C LEU A 742 43.99 2.93 -11.35
N GLU A 743 45.30 2.94 -11.13
CA GLU A 743 46.23 3.71 -11.91
C GLU A 743 46.25 3.28 -13.38
N LYS A 744 46.22 1.97 -13.63
CA LYS A 744 46.08 1.39 -14.96
C LYS A 744 44.80 1.86 -15.66
N TYR A 745 43.63 1.76 -14.97
CA TYR A 745 42.34 2.19 -15.49
C TYR A 745 42.35 3.69 -15.87
N ILE A 746 42.88 4.55 -14.99
CA ILE A 746 42.98 5.99 -15.23
C ILE A 746 43.84 6.27 -16.45
N LYS A 747 44.94 5.54 -16.60
CA LYS A 747 45.86 5.70 -17.75
C LYS A 747 45.23 5.21 -19.06
N GLU A 748 44.70 4.01 -19.10
CA GLU A 748 44.13 3.38 -20.30
C GLU A 748 42.88 4.09 -20.81
N ASN A 749 42.13 4.77 -19.94
CA ASN A 749 40.92 5.53 -20.30
C ASN A 749 41.21 7.05 -20.44
N GLU A 750 42.47 7.50 -20.42
CA GLU A 750 42.87 8.90 -20.56
C GLU A 750 42.20 9.84 -19.56
N LEU A 751 42.04 9.40 -18.30
CA LEU A 751 41.28 10.11 -17.26
C LEU A 751 42.10 11.04 -16.38
N LYS A 752 43.39 11.29 -16.66
CA LYS A 752 44.28 12.12 -15.82
C LYS A 752 43.75 13.55 -15.61
N ASP A 753 43.05 14.12 -16.59
CA ASP A 753 42.45 15.45 -16.48
C ASP A 753 41.13 15.47 -15.73
N TYR A 754 40.50 14.29 -15.51
CA TYR A 754 39.17 14.12 -14.89
C TYR A 754 39.23 13.53 -13.51
N VAL A 755 40.25 12.73 -13.17
CA VAL A 755 40.32 11.98 -11.91
C VAL A 755 41.64 12.28 -11.22
N GLY A 756 41.58 13.05 -10.14
CA GLY A 756 42.68 13.22 -9.18
C GLY A 756 42.54 12.23 -8.05
N THR A 757 43.61 11.54 -7.67
CA THR A 757 43.63 10.58 -6.55
C THR A 757 44.77 10.86 -5.59
N GLN A 758 44.51 10.68 -4.28
CA GLN A 758 45.55 10.76 -3.25
C GLN A 758 45.25 9.63 -2.24
N ARG A 759 46.27 8.79 -1.98
CA ARG A 759 46.17 7.68 -1.02
C ARG A 759 46.71 8.09 0.36
N ASN A 760 46.03 7.63 1.39
CA ASN A 760 46.50 7.73 2.77
C ASN A 760 46.16 6.41 3.49
N GLY A 761 47.10 5.48 3.59
CA GLY A 761 46.84 4.13 4.10
C GLY A 761 45.85 3.37 3.22
N ASN A 762 44.76 2.89 3.81
CA ASN A 762 43.70 2.21 3.09
C ASN A 762 42.60 3.16 2.54
N SER A 763 42.79 4.46 2.72
CA SER A 763 41.85 5.48 2.26
C SER A 763 42.37 6.21 1.01
N PHE A 764 41.48 6.48 0.08
CA PHE A 764 41.77 7.25 -1.14
C PHE A 764 40.86 8.48 -1.20
N ALA A 765 41.42 9.64 -1.35
CA ALA A 765 40.67 10.84 -1.71
C ALA A 765 40.62 10.95 -3.24
N PHE A 766 39.41 11.19 -3.77
CA PHE A 766 39.15 11.39 -5.19
C PHE A 766 38.61 12.78 -5.43
N ASP A 767 39.13 13.42 -6.50
CA ASP A 767 38.54 14.61 -7.10
C ASP A 767 38.14 14.30 -8.54
N ILE A 768 36.83 14.08 -8.78
CA ILE A 768 36.30 13.67 -10.08
C ILE A 768 35.62 14.86 -10.74
N LYS A 769 36.08 15.25 -11.94
CA LYS A 769 35.48 16.28 -12.76
C LYS A 769 34.37 15.71 -13.65
N ALA A 770 33.32 16.50 -13.86
CA ALA A 770 32.23 16.16 -14.78
C ALA A 770 32.74 16.20 -16.26
N GLY A 771 32.02 15.54 -17.16
CA GLY A 771 32.22 15.61 -18.60
C GLY A 771 32.75 14.32 -19.25
N ASN A 772 33.25 13.36 -18.48
CA ASN A 772 33.63 12.05 -19.00
C ASN A 772 32.82 10.92 -18.29
N LYS A 773 32.11 10.11 -19.07
CA LYS A 773 31.28 9.00 -18.52
C LYS A 773 32.12 7.93 -17.81
N LYS A 774 33.37 7.72 -18.22
CA LYS A 774 34.29 6.75 -17.60
C LYS A 774 34.89 7.26 -16.30
N ALA A 775 34.85 8.58 -16.05
CA ALA A 775 35.22 9.20 -14.77
C ALA A 775 34.06 9.21 -13.78
N ASN A 776 33.25 8.14 -13.72
CA ASN A 776 32.19 7.94 -12.75
C ASN A 776 32.66 6.96 -11.67
N MET A 777 32.51 7.30 -10.39
CA MET A 777 33.02 6.52 -9.26
C MET A 777 32.61 5.05 -9.34
N MET A 778 31.33 4.76 -9.49
CA MET A 778 30.83 3.39 -9.51
C MET A 778 31.26 2.62 -10.76
N ALA A 779 31.24 3.27 -11.94
CA ALA A 779 31.67 2.65 -13.18
C ALA A 779 33.18 2.31 -13.15
N MET A 780 33.97 3.23 -12.61
CA MET A 780 35.40 3.04 -12.43
C MET A 780 35.70 1.87 -11.48
N LEU A 781 35.02 1.81 -10.33
CA LEU A 781 35.27 0.77 -9.34
C LEU A 781 34.84 -0.62 -9.83
N LYS A 782 33.76 -0.71 -10.59
CA LYS A 782 33.34 -1.97 -11.22
C LYS A 782 34.42 -2.56 -12.12
N GLU A 783 35.02 -1.74 -12.95
CA GLU A 783 36.12 -2.17 -13.84
C GLU A 783 37.39 -2.49 -13.07
N VAL A 784 37.78 -1.63 -12.12
CA VAL A 784 38.99 -1.80 -11.30
C VAL A 784 38.95 -3.06 -10.44
N LEU A 785 37.80 -3.36 -9.86
CA LEU A 785 37.60 -4.52 -8.96
C LEU A 785 37.14 -5.76 -9.72
N GLY A 786 36.70 -5.62 -10.99
CA GLY A 786 36.17 -6.73 -11.77
C GLY A 786 34.88 -7.32 -11.21
N THR A 787 34.04 -6.50 -10.56
CA THR A 787 32.80 -6.92 -9.92
C THR A 787 31.67 -5.95 -10.17
N ASP A 788 30.44 -6.44 -10.27
CA ASP A 788 29.23 -5.62 -10.32
C ASP A 788 28.88 -4.98 -8.96
N TYR A 789 29.46 -5.45 -7.88
CA TYR A 789 29.20 -5.02 -6.49
C TYR A 789 30.46 -4.42 -5.81
N PRO A 790 31.03 -3.32 -6.31
CA PRO A 790 32.28 -2.77 -5.78
C PRO A 790 32.18 -2.33 -4.31
N LEU A 791 30.97 -2.02 -3.83
CA LEU A 791 30.75 -1.57 -2.45
C LEU A 791 30.91 -2.68 -1.41
N GLU A 792 31.04 -3.94 -1.81
CA GLU A 792 31.45 -5.03 -0.92
C GLU A 792 32.88 -4.87 -0.41
N GLN A 793 33.75 -4.27 -1.22
CA GLN A 793 35.17 -4.09 -0.95
C GLN A 793 35.55 -2.63 -0.66
N CYS A 794 34.56 -1.72 -0.68
CA CYS A 794 34.81 -0.29 -0.53
C CYS A 794 33.70 0.38 0.28
N ARG A 795 34.05 1.28 1.19
CA ARG A 795 33.13 2.27 1.74
C ARG A 795 33.38 3.61 1.07
N ILE A 796 32.33 4.19 0.50
CA ILE A 796 32.45 5.44 -0.26
C ILE A 796 31.64 6.54 0.40
N THR A 797 32.28 7.69 0.61
CA THR A 797 31.61 8.92 1.06
C THR A 797 31.78 10.00 0.02
N ARG A 798 30.68 10.56 -0.50
CA ARG A 798 30.72 11.79 -1.27
C ARG A 798 30.80 12.97 -0.33
N ASN A 799 31.96 13.60 -0.26
CA ASN A 799 32.21 14.68 0.70
C ASN A 799 31.57 15.99 0.25
N ARG A 800 31.72 16.33 -1.06
CA ARG A 800 31.29 17.62 -1.62
C ARG A 800 30.93 17.50 -3.08
N LEU A 801 30.02 18.35 -3.52
CA LEU A 801 29.79 18.66 -4.92
C LEU A 801 30.49 19.95 -5.32
N MET A 802 31.03 19.97 -6.54
CA MET A 802 31.75 21.10 -7.13
C MET A 802 30.89 21.76 -8.20
N CYS A 803 30.96 23.08 -8.31
CA CYS A 803 30.29 23.87 -9.32
C CYS A 803 31.29 24.73 -10.12
N SER A 804 30.87 25.18 -11.30
CA SER A 804 31.62 26.11 -12.16
C SER A 804 30.70 27.27 -12.55
N PRO A 805 30.67 28.35 -11.75
CA PRO A 805 29.82 29.51 -12.05
C PRO A 805 30.28 30.29 -13.29
N ALA A 806 31.58 30.28 -13.58
CA ALA A 806 32.18 30.91 -14.75
C ALA A 806 33.24 29.99 -15.40
N PRO A 807 33.55 30.18 -16.67
CA PRO A 807 34.62 29.44 -17.37
C PRO A 807 35.97 29.51 -16.63
N GLY A 808 36.51 28.33 -16.26
CA GLY A 808 37.79 28.23 -15.56
C GLY A 808 37.69 28.37 -14.02
N GLU A 809 36.54 28.71 -13.48
CA GLU A 809 36.29 28.75 -12.03
C GLU A 809 35.75 27.43 -11.56
N ARG A 810 36.22 26.92 -10.42
CA ARG A 810 35.74 25.69 -9.79
C ARG A 810 35.71 25.87 -8.28
N LEU A 811 34.50 25.92 -7.73
CA LEU A 811 34.21 26.14 -6.31
C LEU A 811 33.45 24.99 -5.73
N THR A 812 33.39 24.93 -4.41
CA THR A 812 32.29 24.14 -3.78
C THR A 812 30.96 24.89 -3.92
N TYR A 813 29.86 24.18 -3.98
CA TYR A 813 28.54 24.86 -3.93
C TYR A 813 28.36 25.73 -2.70
N GLN A 814 28.93 25.34 -1.55
CA GLN A 814 28.91 26.11 -0.31
C GLN A 814 29.59 27.46 -0.47
N ASP A 815 30.78 27.45 -1.05
CA ASP A 815 31.53 28.71 -1.30
C ASP A 815 30.81 29.60 -2.33
N TYR A 816 30.24 28.98 -3.36
CA TYR A 816 29.46 29.71 -4.36
C TYR A 816 28.22 30.36 -3.72
N PHE A 817 27.47 29.66 -2.87
CA PHE A 817 26.28 30.24 -2.24
C PHE A 817 26.59 31.42 -1.32
N LYS A 818 27.79 31.52 -0.73
CA LYS A 818 28.24 32.69 0.04
C LYS A 818 28.47 33.92 -0.84
N THR A 819 28.61 33.78 -2.16
CA THR A 819 28.80 34.88 -3.10
C THR A 819 27.52 35.42 -3.70
N ILE A 820 26.42 34.72 -3.56
CA ILE A 820 25.11 35.08 -4.12
C ILE A 820 24.12 35.59 -3.08
#